data_7f0849da44747823b9026f25c1211b09
#
_entry.id   7f0849da44747823b9026f25c1211b09
#
_cell.length_a   1.000
_cell.length_b   1.000
_cell.length_c   1.000
_cell.angle_alpha   90.00
_cell.angle_beta   90.00
_cell.angle_gamma   90.00
#
_symmetry.space_group_name_H-M   'P 1'
#
loop_
_entity.id
_entity.type
_entity.pdbx_description
1 polymer ?
#
loop_
_entity_poly.entity_id
_entity_poly.type
_entity_poly.pdbx_seq_one_letter_code
_entity_poly.pdbx_strand_id
1 'polypeptide(L)'
;MEPEHDEQTGLVTRTQIADRLGVRRPAVSNWARRHKDFPTPVRSGDTELFREAEIARWLVNRTIPPRRLLDGEQSGTTYGDRFGRTRGKRPEAEPKAAGSVCPQADDEDRKTVDQLMGRLAERVRGPATMADFVNLCLIVMYVRHAEPEQWYRIEKIMATGQGTQGVQGLLRSLGDVAQDTLRRNGDRTDMRSSLLQLEPRSWDDLIAAVRTAAGAGMGAFQLVWESFSAREGLQSSEFCSPVGLASLAAGLVLAPGQKATVLDPYTRGGEMLAAAYRHIGDAGGTVYGETLDGRLQAVASLYLLHLGVRPKFSNTRSDRWPPPRREHGADVVLTNPPFNMSDAPGSGRRTGNWPYGAPPRGNDNFAWVQYVLEALVLGGRAAVVMPVKAGNSVNTAEREIRHALVRTGAVECVITLPPHLFSATPVPVSLWLLRRVEQPVREGVLFVDAQELGEKNRRRRVLRDTDRDAITAVVRPWLDGEERPDEGEYALRAADRGFSAAVVARAEIMGEEYSLRPADYLGGGHYGAGPVAAQLREASDEAAGHRDRVRLTERRAAGTQNGYRPGLGPNDWGAAVLGDLCEIQAGPSYTRLPVAARTAEAGVPLVFPQDLVGGKIADDPRERVPWETAERFKKFVVHQNDIVCVRTGAQQWPALVSGSQAGWLLSSNVTRLRVRPKAEIDPLYLHAYLGLRHAREWMSHRAAATAAPSLSSAALGHLPVRFPPIEQQRRCVELLGDLGRRAEAYEAYASALGRLRAELAEHLLYGSAEPL
;
A
#
# COMPACT_ATOMS: atom_id res chain seq x y z
N MET A 1 19.40 12.77 -64.31
CA MET A 1 18.99 13.74 -63.30
C MET A 1 18.13 12.99 -62.34
N GLU A 2 18.79 12.31 -61.38
CA GLU A 2 18.15 11.57 -60.27
C GLU A 2 17.95 12.50 -59.09
N PRO A 3 16.86 12.40 -58.35
CA PRO A 3 16.67 13.21 -57.15
C PRO A 3 17.44 12.61 -56.00
N GLU A 4 18.21 13.47 -55.33
CA GLU A 4 18.86 13.26 -54.06
C GLU A 4 17.81 12.84 -53.01
N HIS A 5 17.94 11.62 -52.50
CA HIS A 5 17.18 11.14 -51.35
C HIS A 5 17.90 11.47 -50.05
N ASP A 6 17.30 12.34 -49.35
CA ASP A 6 17.30 12.75 -47.94
C ASP A 6 18.08 11.81 -47.01
N GLU A 7 19.31 12.23 -46.61
CA GLU A 7 20.09 11.68 -45.51
C GLU A 7 19.56 12.22 -44.14
N GLN A 8 18.46 11.67 -43.67
CA GLN A 8 18.08 11.88 -42.27
C GLN A 8 18.67 10.75 -41.40
N THR A 9 19.80 10.98 -40.99
CA THR A 9 20.70 10.83 -39.83
C THR A 9 20.16 10.06 -38.63
N GLY A 10 20.38 8.73 -38.64
CA GLY A 10 20.32 7.95 -37.41
C GLY A 10 21.49 8.30 -36.50
N LEU A 11 21.24 8.90 -35.35
CA LEU A 11 22.20 9.07 -34.24
C LEU A 11 21.99 7.94 -33.23
N VAL A 12 23.10 7.33 -32.78
CA VAL A 12 23.10 6.19 -31.85
C VAL A 12 23.98 6.46 -30.64
N THR A 13 23.55 6.03 -29.46
CA THR A 13 24.33 6.10 -28.21
C THR A 13 25.31 4.93 -28.11
N ARG A 14 26.31 5.03 -27.21
CA ARG A 14 27.21 3.89 -26.91
C ARG A 14 26.47 2.66 -26.42
N THR A 15 25.38 2.82 -25.73
CA THR A 15 24.51 1.72 -25.26
C THR A 15 23.83 1.04 -26.46
N GLN A 16 23.22 1.80 -27.35
CA GLN A 16 22.58 1.26 -28.56
C GLN A 16 23.57 0.57 -29.49
N ILE A 17 24.80 1.11 -29.62
CA ILE A 17 25.87 0.44 -30.37
C ILE A 17 26.23 -0.90 -29.70
N ALA A 18 26.36 -0.91 -28.36
CA ALA A 18 26.72 -2.10 -27.62
C ALA A 18 25.64 -3.20 -27.75
N ASP A 19 24.35 -2.82 -27.61
CA ASP A 19 23.20 -3.73 -27.72
C ASP A 19 23.09 -4.34 -29.12
N ARG A 20 23.22 -3.54 -30.17
CA ARG A 20 23.21 -4.03 -31.55
C ARG A 20 24.35 -4.98 -31.88
N LEU A 21 25.46 -4.84 -31.18
CA LEU A 21 26.64 -5.68 -31.41
C LEU A 21 26.72 -6.89 -30.48
N GLY A 22 25.80 -7.02 -29.50
CA GLY A 22 25.85 -8.07 -28.49
C GLY A 22 27.09 -7.96 -27.59
N VAL A 23 27.54 -6.72 -27.28
CA VAL A 23 28.70 -6.47 -26.42
C VAL A 23 28.32 -5.58 -25.25
N ARG A 24 29.09 -5.61 -24.17
CA ARG A 24 28.83 -4.71 -23.03
C ARG A 24 29.26 -3.27 -23.34
N ARG A 25 28.51 -2.27 -22.87
CA ARG A 25 28.83 -0.83 -23.03
C ARG A 25 30.30 -0.45 -22.79
N PRO A 26 31.00 -1.00 -21.76
CA PRO A 26 32.43 -0.76 -21.57
C PRO A 26 33.32 -1.19 -22.77
N ALA A 27 32.89 -2.13 -23.58
CA ALA A 27 33.65 -2.52 -24.78
C ALA A 27 33.66 -1.40 -25.82
N VAL A 28 32.52 -0.76 -26.08
CA VAL A 28 32.40 0.38 -26.99
C VAL A 28 33.19 1.57 -26.47
N SER A 29 33.13 1.83 -25.17
CA SER A 29 33.94 2.90 -24.52
C SER A 29 35.45 2.64 -24.62
N ASN A 30 35.86 1.37 -24.52
CA ASN A 30 37.25 0.98 -24.70
C ASN A 30 37.70 1.14 -26.16
N TRP A 31 36.84 0.85 -27.14
CA TRP A 31 37.14 1.09 -28.54
C TRP A 31 37.32 2.57 -28.81
N ALA A 32 36.44 3.43 -28.37
CA ALA A 32 36.57 4.87 -28.50
C ALA A 32 37.86 5.43 -27.87
N ARG A 33 38.36 4.84 -26.79
CA ARG A 33 39.59 5.26 -26.13
C ARG A 33 40.84 4.70 -26.81
N ARG A 34 40.82 3.48 -27.35
CA ARG A 34 42.01 2.78 -27.86
C ARG A 34 42.24 2.97 -29.39
N HIS A 35 41.22 3.36 -30.12
CA HIS A 35 41.26 3.50 -31.54
C HIS A 35 41.06 4.96 -31.97
N LYS A 36 42.13 5.59 -32.45
CA LYS A 36 42.08 6.99 -32.88
C LYS A 36 41.17 7.25 -34.08
N ASP A 37 40.84 6.19 -34.81
CA ASP A 37 39.93 6.15 -35.99
C ASP A 37 38.48 5.87 -35.60
N PHE A 38 38.15 5.81 -34.29
CA PHE A 38 36.77 5.65 -33.84
C PHE A 38 35.96 6.93 -34.12
N PRO A 39 34.73 6.85 -34.64
CA PRO A 39 33.93 8.03 -34.95
C PRO A 39 33.82 9.03 -33.80
N THR A 40 33.92 10.30 -34.15
CA THR A 40 33.82 11.39 -33.17
C THR A 40 32.38 11.59 -32.71
N PRO A 41 32.12 11.69 -31.42
CA PRO A 41 30.76 11.90 -30.93
C PRO A 41 30.25 13.30 -31.26
N VAL A 42 28.99 13.40 -31.63
CA VAL A 42 28.21 14.63 -31.63
C VAL A 42 27.71 14.79 -30.19
N ARG A 43 28.15 15.84 -29.49
CA ARG A 43 27.70 16.11 -28.12
C ARG A 43 26.33 16.77 -28.15
N SER A 44 25.38 16.13 -27.49
CA SER A 44 24.07 16.72 -27.18
C SER A 44 23.90 16.72 -25.65
N GLY A 45 24.17 17.86 -25.02
CA GLY A 45 24.28 17.94 -23.57
C GLY A 45 25.41 17.06 -23.03
N ASP A 46 25.16 16.27 -21.97
CA ASP A 46 26.11 15.31 -21.41
C ASP A 46 26.12 13.95 -22.15
N THR A 47 25.28 13.78 -23.19
CA THR A 47 25.17 12.51 -23.92
C THR A 47 25.98 12.57 -25.21
N GLU A 48 26.89 11.62 -25.36
CA GLU A 48 27.66 11.42 -26.60
C GLU A 48 26.83 10.55 -27.57
N LEU A 49 26.53 11.10 -28.74
CA LEU A 49 25.83 10.44 -29.83
C LEU A 49 26.79 10.24 -31.01
N PHE A 50 26.60 9.18 -31.77
CA PHE A 50 27.44 8.85 -32.90
C PHE A 50 26.54 8.69 -34.17
N ARG A 51 27.04 9.15 -35.31
CA ARG A 51 26.33 8.93 -36.57
C ARG A 51 26.35 7.46 -36.93
N GLU A 52 25.18 6.86 -37.09
CA GLU A 52 25.04 5.41 -37.39
C GLU A 52 25.85 4.97 -38.59
N ALA A 53 25.85 5.79 -39.64
CA ALA A 53 26.61 5.49 -40.88
C ALA A 53 28.14 5.48 -40.65
N GLU A 54 28.66 6.31 -39.76
CA GLU A 54 30.08 6.36 -39.41
C GLU A 54 30.46 5.14 -38.54
N ILE A 55 29.63 4.78 -37.58
CA ILE A 55 29.81 3.57 -36.79
C ILE A 55 29.78 2.32 -37.64
N ALA A 56 28.77 2.19 -38.53
CA ALA A 56 28.66 1.07 -39.40
C ALA A 56 29.93 0.91 -40.29
N ARG A 57 30.41 2.01 -40.87
CA ARG A 57 31.63 2.04 -41.69
C ARG A 57 32.88 1.64 -40.88
N TRP A 58 32.99 2.08 -39.67
CA TRP A 58 34.10 1.74 -38.77
C TRP A 58 34.11 0.26 -38.36
N LEU A 59 32.93 -0.37 -38.24
CA LEU A 59 32.76 -1.77 -37.86
C LEU A 59 32.96 -2.79 -38.98
N VAL A 60 32.84 -2.38 -40.25
CA VAL A 60 32.90 -3.30 -41.43
C VAL A 60 34.18 -4.13 -41.48
N ASN A 61 35.33 -3.53 -41.09
CA ASN A 61 36.63 -4.21 -41.15
C ASN A 61 37.04 -4.90 -39.87
N ARG A 62 36.11 -5.07 -38.91
CA ARG A 62 36.40 -5.61 -37.57
C ARG A 62 35.76 -6.97 -37.36
N THR A 63 36.55 -8.02 -37.51
CA THR A 63 36.11 -9.41 -37.40
C THR A 63 35.76 -9.73 -35.93
N ILE A 64 34.69 -10.47 -35.73
CA ILE A 64 34.25 -10.95 -34.40
C ILE A 64 35.14 -12.15 -34.02
N PRO A 65 35.79 -12.15 -32.86
CA PRO A 65 36.56 -13.29 -32.39
C PRO A 65 35.69 -14.55 -32.29
N PRO A 66 36.21 -15.73 -32.66
CA PRO A 66 35.42 -16.98 -32.71
C PRO A 66 34.65 -17.31 -31.43
N ARG A 67 35.22 -16.93 -30.26
CA ARG A 67 34.59 -17.13 -28.93
C ARG A 67 33.41 -16.16 -28.62
N ARG A 68 33.12 -15.22 -29.53
CA ARG A 68 32.07 -14.19 -29.38
C ARG A 68 31.08 -14.19 -30.53
N LEU A 69 31.14 -15.20 -31.39
CA LEU A 69 30.12 -15.42 -32.41
C LEU A 69 28.81 -15.82 -31.71
N LEU A 70 27.71 -15.31 -32.24
CA LEU A 70 26.36 -15.72 -31.82
C LEU A 70 25.94 -16.97 -32.61
N ASP A 71 24.96 -17.70 -32.07
CA ASP A 71 24.41 -18.88 -32.75
C ASP A 71 23.92 -18.50 -34.14
N GLY A 72 24.42 -19.25 -35.18
CA GLY A 72 24.15 -18.98 -36.59
C GLY A 72 25.14 -18.03 -37.26
N GLU A 73 26.15 -17.49 -36.59
CA GLU A 73 27.22 -16.70 -37.22
C GLU A 73 28.41 -17.56 -37.64
N GLN A 74 28.94 -17.34 -38.86
CA GLN A 74 30.07 -18.06 -39.38
C GLN A 74 31.41 -17.40 -39.00
N SER A 75 32.47 -18.18 -38.94
CA SER A 75 33.83 -17.65 -38.73
C SER A 75 34.17 -16.65 -39.84
N GLY A 76 34.62 -15.47 -39.46
CA GLY A 76 34.86 -14.35 -40.37
C GLY A 76 33.79 -13.26 -40.38
N THR A 77 32.64 -13.45 -39.72
CA THR A 77 31.62 -12.41 -39.56
C THR A 77 32.22 -11.18 -38.90
N THR A 78 31.90 -9.99 -39.40
CA THR A 78 32.38 -8.73 -38.87
C THR A 78 31.35 -8.10 -37.90
N TYR A 79 31.80 -7.20 -37.05
CA TYR A 79 30.90 -6.40 -36.26
C TYR A 79 30.02 -5.49 -37.14
N GLY A 80 30.48 -5.12 -38.36
CA GLY A 80 29.69 -4.40 -39.36
C GLY A 80 28.52 -5.22 -39.90
N ASP A 81 28.76 -6.51 -40.18
CA ASP A 81 27.70 -7.43 -40.64
C ASP A 81 26.62 -7.62 -39.58
N ARG A 82 27.04 -7.73 -38.31
CA ARG A 82 26.11 -7.84 -37.18
C ARG A 82 25.31 -6.55 -37.00
N PHE A 83 25.97 -5.40 -37.07
CA PHE A 83 25.34 -4.09 -36.97
C PHE A 83 24.36 -3.79 -38.10
N GLY A 84 24.69 -4.23 -39.32
CA GLY A 84 23.85 -4.07 -40.51
C GLY A 84 22.61 -4.98 -40.50
N ARG A 85 22.71 -6.22 -40.00
CA ARG A 85 21.56 -7.14 -39.87
C ARG A 85 20.50 -6.61 -38.90
N THR A 86 20.86 -5.72 -37.99
CA THR A 86 19.93 -5.05 -37.06
C THR A 86 19.40 -3.72 -37.62
N ARG A 87 19.83 -3.30 -38.83
CA ARG A 87 19.33 -2.11 -39.52
C ARG A 87 18.02 -2.45 -40.22
N GLY A 88 16.90 -2.16 -39.63
CA GLY A 88 15.58 -2.46 -40.22
C GLY A 88 14.69 -3.32 -39.32
N LYS A 89 15.24 -3.97 -38.32
CA LYS A 89 14.45 -4.32 -37.15
C LYS A 89 14.39 -3.06 -36.28
N ARG A 90 13.27 -2.30 -36.34
CA ARG A 90 12.79 -1.66 -35.15
C ARG A 90 13.11 -2.65 -34.04
N PRO A 91 13.59 -2.28 -32.88
CA PRO A 91 13.61 -3.18 -31.76
C PRO A 91 12.14 -3.56 -31.50
N GLU A 92 11.64 -4.57 -32.19
CA GLU A 92 10.70 -5.49 -31.61
C GLU A 92 11.46 -5.94 -30.38
N ALA A 93 10.99 -5.53 -29.23
CA ALA A 93 11.44 -6.09 -27.98
C ALA A 93 11.45 -7.60 -28.24
N GLU A 94 12.65 -8.20 -28.24
CA GLU A 94 12.75 -9.65 -28.26
C GLU A 94 11.78 -10.13 -27.20
N PRO A 95 10.96 -11.17 -27.47
CA PRO A 95 10.12 -11.75 -26.46
C PRO A 95 11.07 -12.19 -25.34
N LYS A 96 11.16 -11.36 -24.30
CA LYS A 96 11.77 -11.80 -23.06
C LYS A 96 10.97 -13.01 -22.67
N ALA A 97 11.64 -14.13 -22.52
CA ALA A 97 11.08 -15.38 -22.04
C ALA A 97 10.06 -15.07 -20.94
N ALA A 98 8.89 -15.71 -21.01
CA ALA A 98 7.86 -15.63 -20.01
C ALA A 98 8.51 -15.81 -18.63
N GLY A 99 8.68 -14.72 -17.86
CA GLY A 99 9.45 -14.71 -16.64
C GLY A 99 10.24 -13.43 -16.39
N SER A 100 10.25 -12.45 -17.30
CA SER A 100 10.92 -11.17 -17.01
C SER A 100 10.10 -10.39 -15.99
N VAL A 101 10.47 -10.59 -14.74
CA VAL A 101 10.14 -9.78 -13.57
C VAL A 101 10.22 -8.31 -13.96
N CYS A 102 9.16 -7.54 -13.72
CA CYS A 102 9.24 -6.07 -13.71
C CYS A 102 10.48 -5.71 -12.89
N PRO A 103 11.38 -4.83 -13.39
CA PRO A 103 12.57 -4.47 -12.61
C PRO A 103 12.11 -4.08 -11.21
N GLN A 104 12.55 -4.84 -10.22
CA GLN A 104 12.25 -4.49 -8.83
C GLN A 104 12.93 -3.16 -8.58
N ALA A 105 12.18 -2.25 -7.99
CA ALA A 105 12.71 -0.96 -7.60
C ALA A 105 13.91 -1.16 -6.66
N ASP A 106 15.02 -0.58 -7.01
CA ASP A 106 16.22 -0.59 -6.19
C ASP A 106 16.19 0.50 -5.10
N ASP A 107 17.23 0.57 -4.30
CA ASP A 107 17.34 1.56 -3.22
C ASP A 107 17.47 2.99 -3.75
N GLU A 108 17.99 3.18 -4.98
CA GLU A 108 18.09 4.48 -5.64
C GLU A 108 16.73 4.96 -6.11
N ASP A 109 15.92 4.06 -6.69
CA ASP A 109 14.52 4.31 -7.03
C ASP A 109 13.71 4.73 -5.79
N ARG A 110 13.87 4.05 -4.67
CA ARG A 110 13.19 4.39 -3.40
C ARG A 110 13.54 5.78 -2.91
N LYS A 111 14.83 6.14 -2.89
CA LYS A 111 15.29 7.49 -2.51
C LYS A 111 14.75 8.56 -3.43
N THR A 112 14.73 8.29 -4.73
CA THR A 112 14.19 9.18 -5.76
C THR A 112 12.69 9.42 -5.54
N VAL A 113 11.93 8.36 -5.29
CA VAL A 113 10.49 8.47 -5.01
C VAL A 113 10.21 9.18 -3.70
N ASP A 114 10.97 8.93 -2.64
CA ASP A 114 10.84 9.65 -1.36
C ASP A 114 11.10 11.16 -1.54
N GLN A 115 12.07 11.54 -2.38
CA GLN A 115 12.36 12.92 -2.71
C GLN A 115 11.22 13.56 -3.52
N LEU A 116 10.70 12.87 -4.54
CA LEU A 116 9.59 13.33 -5.38
C LEU A 116 8.32 13.51 -4.54
N MET A 117 7.89 12.46 -3.88
CA MET A 117 6.63 12.43 -3.14
C MET A 117 6.67 13.23 -1.83
N GLY A 118 7.85 13.60 -1.35
CA GLY A 118 8.05 14.43 -0.18
C GLY A 118 8.15 15.91 -0.53
N ARG A 119 9.38 16.42 -0.45
CA ARG A 119 9.69 17.85 -0.54
C ARG A 119 9.34 18.49 -1.88
N LEU A 120 9.55 17.76 -2.99
CA LEU A 120 9.28 18.31 -4.33
C LEU A 120 7.78 18.41 -4.60
N ALA A 121 6.99 17.45 -4.17
CA ALA A 121 5.53 17.53 -4.29
C ALA A 121 4.95 18.80 -3.63
N GLU A 122 5.41 19.15 -2.42
CA GLU A 122 4.95 20.34 -1.70
C GLU A 122 5.35 21.66 -2.39
N ARG A 123 6.44 21.66 -3.15
CA ARG A 123 6.97 22.85 -3.83
C ARG A 123 6.40 23.06 -5.22
N VAL A 124 6.00 21.97 -5.88
CA VAL A 124 5.57 22.00 -7.29
C VAL A 124 4.05 21.98 -7.41
N ARG A 125 3.37 21.27 -6.52
CA ARG A 125 1.92 21.08 -6.62
C ARG A 125 1.10 22.37 -6.49
N GLY A 126 1.42 23.23 -5.51
CA GLY A 126 0.58 24.37 -5.17
C GLY A 126 -0.82 23.94 -4.70
N PRO A 127 -1.91 24.55 -5.23
CA PRO A 127 -3.29 24.19 -4.90
C PRO A 127 -3.78 22.92 -5.63
N ALA A 128 -3.04 22.43 -6.64
CA ALA A 128 -3.42 21.24 -7.40
C ALA A 128 -3.43 19.97 -6.53
N THR A 129 -4.11 18.93 -6.98
CA THR A 129 -4.20 17.66 -6.26
C THR A 129 -2.86 16.89 -6.30
N MET A 130 -2.69 15.93 -5.40
CA MET A 130 -1.51 15.05 -5.46
C MET A 130 -1.53 14.18 -6.74
N ALA A 131 -2.70 13.85 -7.26
CA ALA A 131 -2.85 13.13 -8.52
C ALA A 131 -2.27 13.92 -9.70
N ASP A 132 -2.47 15.25 -9.75
CA ASP A 132 -1.90 16.08 -10.80
C ASP A 132 -0.37 16.11 -10.75
N PHE A 133 0.23 16.12 -9.56
CA PHE A 133 1.68 16.04 -9.40
C PHE A 133 2.22 14.64 -9.76
N VAL A 134 1.51 13.57 -9.38
CA VAL A 134 1.86 12.20 -9.77
C VAL A 134 1.80 12.06 -11.30
N ASN A 135 0.78 12.61 -11.95
CA ASN A 135 0.70 12.64 -13.39
C ASN A 135 1.91 13.33 -14.04
N LEU A 136 2.39 14.45 -13.46
CA LEU A 136 3.65 15.07 -13.91
C LEU A 136 4.83 14.10 -13.80
N CYS A 137 4.99 13.42 -12.67
CA CYS A 137 6.10 12.47 -12.47
C CYS A 137 6.03 11.31 -13.49
N LEU A 138 4.86 10.73 -13.65
CA LEU A 138 4.65 9.57 -14.52
C LEU A 138 4.83 9.91 -16.00
N ILE A 139 4.34 11.07 -16.46
CA ILE A 139 4.56 11.48 -17.86
C ILE A 139 6.02 11.79 -18.13
N VAL A 140 6.74 12.41 -17.21
CA VAL A 140 8.18 12.68 -17.35
C VAL A 140 8.95 11.36 -17.46
N MET A 141 8.68 10.40 -16.58
CA MET A 141 9.29 9.06 -16.62
C MET A 141 8.98 8.37 -17.96
N TYR A 142 7.71 8.39 -18.38
CA TYR A 142 7.29 7.78 -19.65
C TYR A 142 7.99 8.42 -20.85
N VAL A 143 7.92 9.74 -20.98
CA VAL A 143 8.52 10.45 -22.12
C VAL A 143 10.03 10.24 -22.18
N ARG A 144 10.70 10.25 -21.04
CA ARG A 144 12.14 10.02 -20.93
C ARG A 144 12.57 8.65 -21.45
N HIS A 145 11.76 7.62 -21.20
CA HIS A 145 12.10 6.22 -21.57
C HIS A 145 11.53 5.81 -22.92
N ALA A 146 10.32 6.26 -23.26
CA ALA A 146 9.59 5.78 -24.43
C ALA A 146 9.64 6.73 -25.65
N GLU A 147 9.86 8.03 -25.43
CA GLU A 147 9.78 9.05 -26.50
C GLU A 147 11.02 9.99 -26.51
N PRO A 148 12.21 9.49 -26.94
CA PRO A 148 13.46 10.25 -26.88
C PRO A 148 13.45 11.58 -27.64
N GLU A 149 12.72 11.66 -28.76
CA GLU A 149 12.61 12.90 -29.55
C GLU A 149 11.82 13.98 -28.80
N GLN A 150 10.73 13.55 -28.14
CA GLN A 150 9.94 14.48 -27.32
C GLN A 150 10.72 14.90 -26.09
N TRP A 151 11.46 13.98 -25.48
CA TRP A 151 12.33 14.30 -24.35
C TRP A 151 13.39 15.35 -24.72
N TYR A 152 14.02 15.24 -25.88
CA TYR A 152 14.96 16.24 -26.37
C TYR A 152 14.34 17.65 -26.47
N ARG A 153 13.09 17.74 -26.94
CA ARG A 153 12.37 19.02 -26.98
C ARG A 153 12.14 19.58 -25.58
N ILE A 154 11.78 18.72 -24.61
CA ILE A 154 11.58 19.10 -23.20
C ILE A 154 12.91 19.59 -22.62
N GLU A 155 14.03 18.90 -22.84
CA GLU A 155 15.36 19.34 -22.38
C GLU A 155 15.73 20.74 -22.93
N LYS A 156 15.42 21.02 -24.17
CA LYS A 156 15.63 22.35 -24.78
C LYS A 156 14.83 23.44 -24.07
N ILE A 157 13.57 23.16 -23.73
CA ILE A 157 12.72 24.09 -22.98
C ILE A 157 13.30 24.28 -21.56
N MET A 158 13.76 23.23 -20.90
CA MET A 158 14.39 23.31 -19.59
C MET A 158 15.68 24.13 -19.58
N ALA A 159 16.42 24.11 -20.69
CA ALA A 159 17.67 24.86 -20.82
C ALA A 159 17.46 26.36 -21.09
N THR A 160 16.36 26.74 -21.73
CA THR A 160 16.10 28.13 -22.18
C THR A 160 15.01 28.85 -21.38
N GLY A 161 14.16 28.10 -20.66
CA GLY A 161 13.03 28.64 -19.90
C GLY A 161 13.50 29.34 -18.61
N GLN A 162 12.77 30.36 -18.19
CA GLN A 162 12.97 31.07 -16.93
C GLN A 162 11.65 31.65 -16.41
N GLY A 163 11.56 31.79 -15.10
CA GLY A 163 10.44 32.44 -14.44
C GLY A 163 9.07 31.81 -14.75
N THR A 164 8.01 32.54 -14.56
CA THR A 164 6.61 32.07 -14.73
C THR A 164 6.29 31.63 -16.17
N GLN A 165 6.83 32.32 -17.17
CA GLN A 165 6.62 31.93 -18.57
C GLN A 165 7.29 30.58 -18.89
N GLY A 166 8.49 30.33 -18.34
CA GLY A 166 9.16 29.05 -18.46
C GLY A 166 8.37 27.93 -17.82
N VAL A 167 7.84 28.14 -16.61
CA VAL A 167 6.99 27.20 -15.90
C VAL A 167 5.78 26.80 -16.75
N GLN A 168 5.01 27.78 -17.22
CA GLN A 168 3.82 27.50 -18.05
C GLN A 168 4.17 26.85 -19.38
N GLY A 169 5.28 27.25 -20.01
CA GLY A 169 5.76 26.67 -21.26
C GLY A 169 6.11 25.20 -21.11
N LEU A 170 6.82 24.84 -20.04
CA LEU A 170 7.23 23.45 -19.75
C LEU A 170 6.02 22.56 -19.42
N LEU A 171 5.13 23.01 -18.51
CA LEU A 171 3.93 22.26 -18.14
C LEU A 171 3.00 22.05 -19.35
N ARG A 172 2.86 23.07 -20.21
CA ARG A 172 2.09 22.95 -21.45
C ARG A 172 2.71 21.92 -22.39
N SER A 173 4.00 21.98 -22.62
CA SER A 173 4.69 21.05 -23.52
C SER A 173 4.63 19.61 -23.02
N LEU A 174 4.79 19.37 -21.70
CA LEU A 174 4.61 18.05 -21.10
C LEU A 174 3.15 17.60 -21.24
N GLY A 175 2.19 18.50 -21.02
CA GLY A 175 0.77 18.21 -21.19
C GLY A 175 0.41 17.86 -22.63
N ASP A 176 0.95 18.57 -23.60
CA ASP A 176 0.73 18.30 -25.03
C ASP A 176 1.29 16.93 -25.44
N VAL A 177 2.52 16.60 -24.99
CA VAL A 177 3.13 15.29 -25.25
C VAL A 177 2.30 14.18 -24.59
N ALA A 178 1.88 14.36 -23.34
CA ALA A 178 1.02 13.41 -22.64
C ALA A 178 -0.29 13.17 -23.38
N GLN A 179 -0.95 14.28 -23.78
CA GLN A 179 -2.23 14.22 -24.47
C GLN A 179 -2.12 13.54 -25.83
N ASP A 180 -1.08 13.82 -26.60
CA ASP A 180 -0.84 13.18 -27.88
C ASP A 180 -0.52 11.71 -27.74
N THR A 181 0.25 11.34 -26.71
CA THR A 181 0.54 9.94 -26.39
C THR A 181 -0.72 9.16 -26.03
N LEU A 182 -1.56 9.73 -25.16
CA LEU A 182 -2.82 9.10 -24.75
C LEU A 182 -3.78 8.96 -25.95
N ARG A 183 -3.94 10.00 -26.78
CA ARG A 183 -4.79 9.97 -27.97
C ARG A 183 -4.34 8.93 -29.00
N ARG A 184 -3.04 8.82 -29.26
CA ARG A 184 -2.49 7.79 -30.16
C ARG A 184 -2.80 6.37 -29.70
N ASN A 185 -2.99 6.18 -28.40
CA ASN A 185 -3.35 4.91 -27.79
C ASN A 185 -4.86 4.77 -27.47
N GLY A 186 -5.70 5.66 -27.99
CA GLY A 186 -7.15 5.57 -27.87
C GLY A 186 -7.74 6.16 -26.59
N ASP A 187 -6.92 6.74 -25.73
CA ASP A 187 -7.35 7.42 -24.49
C ASP A 187 -7.61 8.91 -24.78
N ARG A 188 -8.77 9.41 -24.36
CA ARG A 188 -9.21 10.80 -24.57
C ARG A 188 -9.14 11.64 -23.28
N THR A 189 -8.52 11.16 -22.24
CA THR A 189 -8.38 11.88 -20.97
C THR A 189 -7.61 13.17 -21.16
N ASP A 190 -8.09 14.26 -20.56
CA ASP A 190 -7.44 15.57 -20.64
C ASP A 190 -6.31 15.70 -19.61
N MET A 191 -5.12 15.27 -20.00
CA MET A 191 -3.90 15.41 -19.21
C MET A 191 -3.34 16.83 -19.19
N ARG A 192 -3.58 17.59 -20.24
CA ARG A 192 -3.06 18.96 -20.34
C ARG A 192 -3.66 19.86 -19.26
N SER A 193 -4.98 19.81 -19.07
CA SER A 193 -5.66 20.57 -18.03
C SER A 193 -5.20 20.18 -16.63
N SER A 194 -4.91 18.89 -16.37
CA SER A 194 -4.37 18.43 -15.11
C SER A 194 -3.00 19.04 -14.79
N LEU A 195 -2.06 19.00 -15.74
CA LEU A 195 -0.72 19.55 -15.52
C LEU A 195 -0.70 21.07 -15.39
N LEU A 196 -1.59 21.78 -16.08
CA LEU A 196 -1.69 23.24 -16.01
C LEU A 196 -2.27 23.76 -14.69
N GLN A 197 -2.82 22.90 -13.84
CA GLN A 197 -3.24 23.26 -12.48
C GLN A 197 -2.08 23.33 -11.48
N LEU A 198 -0.89 22.81 -11.86
CA LEU A 198 0.29 22.86 -11.01
C LEU A 198 0.82 24.29 -10.91
N GLU A 199 1.12 24.73 -9.69
CA GLU A 199 1.69 26.04 -9.39
C GLU A 199 3.02 25.90 -8.65
N PRO A 200 4.13 25.58 -9.36
CA PRO A 200 5.45 25.50 -8.75
C PRO A 200 5.85 26.83 -8.11
N ARG A 201 6.47 26.78 -6.93
CA ARG A 201 6.96 27.97 -6.21
C ARG A 201 8.03 28.74 -7.00
N SER A 202 8.85 28.01 -7.78
CA SER A 202 9.86 28.57 -8.64
C SER A 202 10.11 27.70 -9.86
N TRP A 203 10.79 28.28 -10.87
CA TRP A 203 11.30 27.52 -12.01
C TRP A 203 12.24 26.39 -11.58
N ASP A 204 13.14 26.66 -10.63
CA ASP A 204 14.12 25.68 -10.14
C ASP A 204 13.45 24.51 -9.43
N ASP A 205 12.35 24.73 -8.69
CA ASP A 205 11.59 23.65 -8.04
C ASP A 205 10.94 22.73 -9.09
N LEU A 206 10.38 23.29 -10.17
CA LEU A 206 9.83 22.50 -11.28
C LEU A 206 10.94 21.70 -11.99
N ILE A 207 12.06 22.35 -12.33
CA ILE A 207 13.19 21.68 -12.97
C ILE A 207 13.75 20.56 -12.09
N ALA A 208 13.87 20.80 -10.77
CA ALA A 208 14.32 19.78 -9.83
C ALA A 208 13.38 18.56 -9.85
N ALA A 209 12.06 18.78 -9.84
CA ALA A 209 11.09 17.67 -9.90
C ALA A 209 11.17 16.89 -11.23
N VAL A 210 11.23 17.63 -12.37
CA VAL A 210 11.31 17.01 -13.71
C VAL A 210 12.62 16.23 -13.86
N ARG A 211 13.78 16.78 -13.44
CA ARG A 211 15.07 16.07 -13.48
C ARG A 211 15.10 14.84 -12.58
N THR A 212 14.56 14.97 -11.37
CA THR A 212 14.49 13.85 -10.42
C THR A 212 13.60 12.73 -10.98
N ALA A 213 12.43 13.06 -11.54
CA ALA A 213 11.56 12.08 -12.19
C ALA A 213 12.21 11.45 -13.44
N ALA A 214 12.89 12.24 -14.27
CA ALA A 214 13.60 11.75 -15.45
C ALA A 214 14.80 10.84 -15.13
N GLY A 215 15.42 11.02 -13.98
CA GLY A 215 16.53 10.18 -13.49
C GLY A 215 16.07 8.87 -12.86
N ALA A 216 14.80 8.71 -12.59
CA ALA A 216 14.25 7.52 -11.96
C ALA A 216 14.30 6.29 -12.89
N GLY A 217 14.57 5.12 -12.31
CA GLY A 217 14.55 3.85 -13.03
C GLY A 217 13.14 3.35 -13.35
N MET A 218 13.08 2.23 -14.08
CA MET A 218 11.79 1.61 -14.48
C MET A 218 10.96 1.15 -13.28
N GLY A 219 11.59 0.77 -12.17
CA GLY A 219 10.92 0.36 -10.93
C GLY A 219 10.27 1.52 -10.17
N ALA A 220 10.78 2.74 -10.34
CA ALA A 220 10.29 3.92 -9.63
C ALA A 220 8.84 4.28 -10.01
N PHE A 221 8.40 3.98 -11.23
CA PHE A 221 7.04 4.27 -11.69
C PHE A 221 6.00 3.65 -10.75
N GLN A 222 6.18 2.37 -10.43
CA GLN A 222 5.31 1.65 -9.50
C GLN A 222 5.39 2.20 -8.08
N LEU A 223 6.61 2.54 -7.58
CA LEU A 223 6.79 3.11 -6.25
C LEU A 223 6.13 4.48 -6.09
N VAL A 224 6.16 5.34 -7.14
CA VAL A 224 5.44 6.62 -7.14
C VAL A 224 3.94 6.38 -6.95
N TRP A 225 3.39 5.43 -7.70
CA TRP A 225 2.00 5.04 -7.59
C TRP A 225 1.65 4.47 -6.21
N GLU A 226 2.44 3.55 -5.67
CA GLU A 226 2.26 3.00 -4.33
C GLU A 226 2.33 4.07 -3.23
N SER A 227 3.27 5.01 -3.36
CA SER A 227 3.41 6.13 -2.42
C SER A 227 2.24 7.09 -2.48
N PHE A 228 1.71 7.35 -3.67
CA PHE A 228 0.48 8.11 -3.87
C PHE A 228 -0.71 7.43 -3.22
N SER A 229 -0.95 6.17 -3.55
CA SER A 229 -2.02 5.37 -3.00
C SER A 229 -2.00 5.28 -1.47
N ALA A 230 -0.81 5.16 -0.88
CA ALA A 230 -0.66 5.14 0.57
C ALA A 230 -1.08 6.46 1.24
N ARG A 231 -0.98 7.58 0.54
CA ARG A 231 -1.34 8.91 1.07
C ARG A 231 -2.80 9.26 0.85
N GLU A 232 -3.31 9.01 -0.34
CA GLU A 232 -4.71 9.27 -0.71
C GLU A 232 -5.67 8.25 -0.10
N GLY A 233 -5.27 6.99 0.00
CA GLY A 233 -6.08 5.92 0.58
C GLY A 233 -6.44 6.12 2.07
N LEU A 234 -5.78 7.06 2.76
CA LEU A 234 -6.18 7.51 4.10
C LEU A 234 -7.41 8.42 4.09
N GLN A 235 -7.75 9.00 2.93
CA GLN A 235 -8.87 9.93 2.75
C GLN A 235 -10.05 9.30 2.01
N SER A 236 -9.81 8.24 1.24
CA SER A 236 -10.84 7.48 0.53
C SER A 236 -10.75 6.00 0.92
N SER A 237 -11.89 5.32 1.02
CA SER A 237 -11.94 3.85 1.20
C SER A 237 -11.46 3.06 -0.03
N GLU A 238 -10.83 3.73 -0.96
CA GLU A 238 -10.32 3.19 -2.22
C GLU A 238 -8.83 2.86 -2.11
N PHE A 239 -8.48 1.58 -2.34
CA PHE A 239 -7.11 1.08 -2.17
C PHE A 239 -6.56 0.54 -3.48
N CYS A 240 -5.33 0.93 -3.83
CA CYS A 240 -4.61 0.31 -4.93
C CYS A 240 -4.22 -1.12 -4.59
N SER A 241 -4.26 -1.97 -5.59
CA SER A 241 -3.94 -3.39 -5.43
C SER A 241 -2.42 -3.58 -5.26
N PRO A 242 -1.97 -4.22 -4.17
CA PRO A 242 -0.56 -4.59 -4.05
C PRO A 242 -0.13 -5.48 -5.22
N VAL A 243 1.08 -5.26 -5.73
CA VAL A 243 1.59 -6.02 -6.89
C VAL A 243 1.62 -7.52 -6.66
N GLY A 244 2.02 -7.96 -5.45
CA GLY A 244 1.99 -9.37 -5.09
C GLY A 244 0.58 -9.97 -5.17
N LEU A 245 -0.44 -9.22 -4.73
CA LEU A 245 -1.84 -9.63 -4.82
C LEU A 245 -2.33 -9.68 -6.28
N ALA A 246 -2.04 -8.64 -7.08
CA ALA A 246 -2.42 -8.60 -8.48
C ALA A 246 -1.75 -9.74 -9.28
N SER A 247 -0.47 -10.02 -9.00
CA SER A 247 0.27 -11.11 -9.64
C SER A 247 -0.28 -12.49 -9.24
N LEU A 248 -0.62 -12.68 -7.96
CA LEU A 248 -1.29 -13.90 -7.49
C LEU A 248 -2.63 -14.10 -8.20
N ALA A 249 -3.49 -13.07 -8.21
CA ALA A 249 -4.79 -13.13 -8.83
C ALA A 249 -4.68 -13.51 -10.34
N ALA A 250 -3.78 -12.86 -11.07
CA ALA A 250 -3.54 -13.18 -12.47
C ALA A 250 -3.01 -14.61 -12.67
N GLY A 251 -2.01 -15.03 -11.88
CA GLY A 251 -1.39 -16.36 -11.97
C GLY A 251 -2.34 -17.50 -11.66
N LEU A 252 -3.39 -17.26 -10.87
CA LEU A 252 -4.38 -18.28 -10.55
C LEU A 252 -5.42 -18.49 -11.67
N VAL A 253 -5.79 -17.45 -12.42
CA VAL A 253 -6.88 -17.57 -13.42
C VAL A 253 -6.40 -17.47 -14.87
N LEU A 254 -5.13 -17.14 -15.12
CA LEU A 254 -4.50 -17.10 -16.43
C LEU A 254 -3.39 -18.14 -16.52
N ALA A 255 -3.32 -18.86 -17.62
CA ALA A 255 -2.15 -19.67 -17.95
C ALA A 255 -1.10 -18.81 -18.66
N PRO A 256 0.21 -19.08 -18.46
CA PRO A 256 1.26 -18.39 -19.21
C PRO A 256 1.07 -18.54 -20.72
N GLY A 257 1.15 -17.42 -21.46
CA GLY A 257 0.96 -17.42 -22.92
C GLY A 257 -0.47 -17.68 -23.41
N GLN A 258 -1.45 -17.64 -22.54
CA GLN A 258 -2.86 -17.81 -22.90
C GLN A 258 -3.36 -16.57 -23.63
N LYS A 259 -3.93 -16.74 -24.84
CA LYS A 259 -4.68 -15.68 -25.50
C LYS A 259 -6.01 -15.48 -24.76
N ALA A 260 -6.19 -14.32 -24.14
CA ALA A 260 -7.38 -14.02 -23.36
C ALA A 260 -7.79 -12.56 -23.46
N THR A 261 -9.10 -12.32 -23.37
CA THR A 261 -9.67 -11.00 -23.13
C THR A 261 -9.81 -10.82 -21.63
N VAL A 262 -9.04 -9.88 -21.06
CA VAL A 262 -9.06 -9.60 -19.62
C VAL A 262 -9.74 -8.28 -19.34
N LEU A 263 -10.61 -8.24 -18.33
CA LEU A 263 -11.31 -7.05 -17.88
C LEU A 263 -10.98 -6.76 -16.42
N ASP A 264 -10.68 -5.50 -16.12
CA ASP A 264 -10.78 -4.94 -14.77
C ASP A 264 -11.90 -3.90 -14.74
N PRO A 265 -13.06 -4.22 -14.18
CA PRO A 265 -14.22 -3.31 -14.16
C PRO A 265 -14.09 -2.17 -13.13
N TYR A 266 -13.02 -2.16 -12.35
CA TYR A 266 -12.72 -1.10 -11.39
C TYR A 266 -11.24 -0.75 -11.42
N THR A 267 -10.77 -0.35 -12.58
CA THR A 267 -9.36 0.00 -12.79
C THR A 267 -9.02 1.29 -12.08
N ARG A 268 -7.95 1.28 -11.32
CA ARG A 268 -7.33 2.46 -10.70
C ARG A 268 -6.00 2.78 -11.34
N GLY A 269 -4.90 2.24 -10.82
CA GLY A 269 -3.56 2.41 -11.38
C GLY A 269 -3.20 1.42 -12.47
N GLY A 270 -4.07 0.47 -12.79
CA GLY A 270 -3.83 -0.54 -13.82
C GLY A 270 -3.05 -1.77 -13.35
N GLU A 271 -2.88 -1.97 -12.03
CA GLU A 271 -2.07 -3.05 -11.46
C GLU A 271 -2.57 -4.45 -11.85
N MET A 272 -3.90 -4.65 -11.80
CA MET A 272 -4.53 -5.92 -12.21
C MET A 272 -4.30 -6.20 -13.69
N LEU A 273 -4.47 -5.20 -14.55
CA LEU A 273 -4.24 -5.31 -15.99
C LEU A 273 -2.76 -5.52 -16.32
N ALA A 274 -1.85 -4.86 -15.59
CA ALA A 274 -0.41 -5.07 -15.73
C ALA A 274 -0.01 -6.49 -15.35
N ALA A 275 -0.57 -7.04 -14.26
CA ALA A 275 -0.34 -8.42 -13.85
C ALA A 275 -0.88 -9.41 -14.89
N ALA A 276 -2.09 -9.18 -15.42
CA ALA A 276 -2.67 -9.99 -16.47
C ALA A 276 -1.78 -10.04 -17.73
N TYR A 277 -1.32 -8.88 -18.18
CA TYR A 277 -0.51 -8.79 -19.37
C TYR A 277 0.81 -9.56 -19.27
N ARG A 278 1.44 -9.58 -18.08
CA ARG A 278 2.65 -10.40 -17.86
C ARG A 278 2.41 -11.90 -18.08
N HIS A 279 1.21 -12.39 -17.84
CA HIS A 279 0.82 -13.79 -18.09
C HIS A 279 0.42 -14.03 -19.54
N ILE A 280 -0.30 -13.10 -20.16
CA ILE A 280 -0.71 -13.20 -21.57
C ILE A 280 0.51 -13.10 -22.51
N GLY A 281 1.45 -12.19 -22.22
CA GLY A 281 2.61 -11.92 -23.07
C GLY A 281 2.21 -11.57 -24.50
N ASP A 282 3.00 -12.03 -25.47
CA ASP A 282 2.78 -11.78 -26.89
C ASP A 282 1.72 -12.71 -27.54
N ALA A 283 0.98 -13.47 -26.74
CA ALA A 283 -0.05 -14.39 -27.25
C ALA A 283 -1.25 -13.69 -27.94
N GLY A 284 -1.26 -12.36 -27.95
CA GLY A 284 -2.26 -11.56 -28.68
C GLY A 284 -3.58 -11.36 -27.91
N GLY A 285 -3.53 -11.38 -26.58
CA GLY A 285 -4.66 -11.03 -25.71
C GLY A 285 -4.94 -9.53 -25.67
N THR A 286 -6.11 -9.16 -25.17
CA THR A 286 -6.53 -7.76 -25.01
C THR A 286 -6.90 -7.47 -23.56
N VAL A 287 -6.43 -6.34 -23.01
CA VAL A 287 -6.79 -5.88 -21.68
C VAL A 287 -7.74 -4.70 -21.75
N TYR A 288 -8.83 -4.77 -20.99
CA TYR A 288 -9.85 -3.74 -20.88
C TYR A 288 -9.92 -3.22 -19.45
N GLY A 289 -9.98 -1.90 -19.29
CA GLY A 289 -10.19 -1.24 -18.01
C GLY A 289 -11.48 -0.44 -18.01
N GLU A 290 -12.18 -0.43 -16.88
CA GLU A 290 -13.29 0.47 -16.62
C GLU A 290 -12.93 1.36 -15.44
N THR A 291 -13.13 2.66 -15.56
CA THR A 291 -12.82 3.62 -14.51
C THR A 291 -13.82 4.76 -14.50
N LEU A 292 -14.11 5.27 -13.32
CA LEU A 292 -15.02 6.40 -13.11
C LEU A 292 -14.27 7.75 -13.08
N ASP A 293 -12.97 7.71 -12.81
CA ASP A 293 -12.13 8.91 -12.69
C ASP A 293 -11.15 9.00 -13.87
N GLY A 294 -11.33 10.03 -14.70
CA GLY A 294 -10.45 10.29 -15.84
C GLY A 294 -8.99 10.54 -15.46
N ARG A 295 -8.70 11.06 -14.24
CA ARG A 295 -7.32 11.29 -13.78
C ARG A 295 -6.64 9.96 -13.47
N LEU A 296 -7.33 9.04 -12.81
CA LEU A 296 -6.84 7.69 -12.56
C LEU A 296 -6.72 6.88 -13.86
N GLN A 297 -7.61 7.10 -14.82
CA GLN A 297 -7.49 6.52 -16.16
C GLN A 297 -6.17 6.92 -16.84
N ALA A 298 -5.81 8.19 -16.79
CA ALA A 298 -4.56 8.67 -17.37
C ALA A 298 -3.34 8.02 -16.71
N VAL A 299 -3.34 7.90 -15.38
CA VAL A 299 -2.29 7.20 -14.63
C VAL A 299 -2.19 5.74 -15.08
N ALA A 300 -3.31 5.02 -15.12
CA ALA A 300 -3.34 3.63 -15.55
C ALA A 300 -2.88 3.47 -17.01
N SER A 301 -3.29 4.37 -17.91
CA SER A 301 -2.85 4.38 -19.29
C SER A 301 -1.34 4.55 -19.41
N LEU A 302 -0.76 5.54 -18.72
CA LEU A 302 0.68 5.79 -18.76
C LEU A 302 1.47 4.62 -18.16
N TYR A 303 0.98 4.04 -17.05
CA TYR A 303 1.62 2.88 -16.44
C TYR A 303 1.63 1.68 -17.39
N LEU A 304 0.49 1.36 -17.98
CA LEU A 304 0.39 0.23 -18.89
C LEU A 304 1.20 0.46 -20.18
N LEU A 305 1.18 1.67 -20.72
CA LEU A 305 2.01 2.04 -21.86
C LEU A 305 3.50 1.95 -21.55
N HIS A 306 3.92 2.33 -20.34
CA HIS A 306 5.31 2.17 -19.89
C HIS A 306 5.76 0.70 -19.85
N LEU A 307 4.84 -0.22 -19.56
CA LEU A 307 5.05 -1.67 -19.64
C LEU A 307 4.90 -2.26 -21.06
N GLY A 308 4.66 -1.42 -22.05
CA GLY A 308 4.43 -1.86 -23.45
C GLY A 308 3.00 -2.34 -23.72
N VAL A 309 2.08 -2.15 -22.77
CA VAL A 309 0.69 -2.58 -22.85
C VAL A 309 -0.18 -1.50 -23.47
N ARG A 310 -1.02 -1.82 -24.44
CA ARG A 310 -2.02 -0.91 -25.00
C ARG A 310 -3.42 -1.26 -24.44
N PRO A 311 -3.84 -0.62 -23.34
CA PRO A 311 -5.14 -0.92 -22.76
C PRO A 311 -6.27 -0.30 -23.58
N LYS A 312 -7.45 -0.89 -23.51
CA LYS A 312 -8.69 -0.28 -23.98
C LYS A 312 -9.51 0.16 -22.75
N PHE A 313 -9.65 1.45 -22.58
CA PHE A 313 -10.50 1.99 -21.50
C PHE A 313 -11.89 2.32 -21.99
N SER A 314 -12.89 2.05 -21.14
CA SER A 314 -14.24 2.56 -21.27
C SER A 314 -14.58 3.39 -20.03
N ASN A 315 -15.08 4.61 -20.27
CA ASN A 315 -15.62 5.43 -19.20
C ASN A 315 -17.07 5.02 -18.99
N THR A 316 -17.30 4.13 -18.03
CA THR A 316 -18.64 3.65 -17.66
C THR A 316 -19.35 4.66 -16.74
N ARG A 317 -19.47 5.91 -17.15
CA ARG A 317 -20.49 6.83 -16.62
C ARG A 317 -21.88 6.41 -17.08
N SER A 318 -22.22 5.14 -16.93
CA SER A 318 -23.56 4.68 -17.21
C SER A 318 -24.41 4.90 -15.96
N ASP A 319 -25.48 5.70 -16.09
CA ASP A 319 -26.54 5.83 -15.08
C ASP A 319 -27.29 4.51 -14.85
N ARG A 320 -26.90 3.47 -15.54
CA ARG A 320 -27.49 2.12 -15.46
C ARG A 320 -26.54 1.18 -14.72
N TRP A 321 -27.04 0.57 -13.66
CA TRP A 321 -26.39 -0.53 -12.98
C TRP A 321 -27.28 -1.80 -13.09
N PRO A 322 -26.73 -2.96 -13.42
CA PRO A 322 -25.37 -3.19 -13.92
C PRO A 322 -25.14 -2.51 -15.27
N PRO A 323 -23.89 -2.13 -15.62
CA PRO A 323 -23.59 -1.57 -16.91
C PRO A 323 -24.02 -2.54 -18.03
N PRO A 324 -24.34 -2.02 -19.23
CA PRO A 324 -24.80 -2.86 -20.35
C PRO A 324 -23.73 -3.92 -20.68
N ARG A 325 -24.17 -5.14 -20.93
CA ARG A 325 -23.28 -6.24 -21.34
C ARG A 325 -22.42 -5.77 -22.51
N ARG A 326 -21.13 -6.06 -22.46
CA ARG A 326 -20.23 -5.91 -23.59
C ARG A 326 -20.68 -6.87 -24.70
N GLU A 327 -20.52 -6.46 -25.96
CA GLU A 327 -20.81 -7.30 -27.14
C GLU A 327 -20.04 -8.62 -27.11
N HIS A 328 -18.84 -8.59 -26.48
CA HIS A 328 -18.00 -9.77 -26.26
C HIS A 328 -17.65 -9.81 -24.76
N GLY A 329 -18.07 -10.84 -24.06
CA GLY A 329 -17.72 -11.06 -22.66
C GLY A 329 -16.20 -11.20 -22.48
N ALA A 330 -15.73 -11.08 -21.24
CA ALA A 330 -14.32 -11.31 -20.89
C ALA A 330 -14.07 -12.80 -20.60
N ASP A 331 -12.93 -13.32 -21.04
CA ASP A 331 -12.47 -14.67 -20.67
C ASP A 331 -12.05 -14.68 -19.19
N VAL A 332 -11.45 -13.57 -18.74
CA VAL A 332 -10.99 -13.39 -17.38
C VAL A 332 -11.34 -12.00 -16.84
N VAL A 333 -11.80 -11.95 -15.59
CA VAL A 333 -11.98 -10.70 -14.83
C VAL A 333 -11.06 -10.70 -13.63
N LEU A 334 -10.27 -9.63 -13.49
CA LEU A 334 -9.41 -9.37 -12.34
C LEU A 334 -9.79 -8.03 -11.73
N THR A 335 -10.21 -8.00 -10.47
CA THR A 335 -10.65 -6.73 -9.90
C THR A 335 -10.50 -6.65 -8.39
N ASN A 336 -10.27 -5.43 -7.92
CA ASN A 336 -10.29 -5.04 -6.51
C ASN A 336 -11.31 -3.90 -6.33
N PRO A 337 -12.61 -4.22 -6.24
CA PRO A 337 -13.66 -3.20 -6.13
C PRO A 337 -13.62 -2.51 -4.76
N PRO A 338 -14.27 -1.34 -4.60
CA PRO A 338 -14.35 -0.65 -3.31
C PRO A 338 -15.15 -1.47 -2.30
N PHE A 339 -14.66 -1.50 -1.04
CA PHE A 339 -15.28 -2.30 0.01
C PHE A 339 -16.33 -1.52 0.77
N ASN A 340 -17.47 -2.17 1.06
CA ASN A 340 -18.51 -1.68 1.95
C ASN A 340 -19.05 -0.28 1.58
N MET A 341 -19.01 0.09 0.32
CA MET A 341 -19.52 1.35 -0.19
C MET A 341 -20.90 1.15 -0.84
N SER A 342 -21.71 2.21 -0.82
CA SER A 342 -23.04 2.25 -1.43
C SER A 342 -23.08 3.07 -2.72
N ASP A 343 -21.93 3.48 -3.25
CA ASP A 343 -21.79 4.45 -4.33
C ASP A 343 -21.43 3.81 -5.67
N ALA A 344 -21.75 2.54 -5.87
CA ALA A 344 -21.62 1.96 -7.20
C ALA A 344 -22.48 2.81 -8.18
N PRO A 345 -21.96 3.13 -9.38
CA PRO A 345 -22.70 3.91 -10.37
C PRO A 345 -24.07 3.30 -10.63
N GLY A 346 -25.13 4.09 -10.42
CA GLY A 346 -26.51 3.61 -10.53
C GLY A 346 -27.11 3.05 -9.25
N SER A 347 -26.46 3.12 -8.10
CA SER A 347 -26.98 2.63 -6.80
C SER A 347 -28.35 3.22 -6.40
N GLY A 348 -28.72 4.38 -6.92
CA GLY A 348 -30.04 5.00 -6.71
C GLY A 348 -31.19 4.37 -7.49
N ARG A 349 -30.93 3.51 -8.50
CA ARG A 349 -31.95 2.86 -9.34
C ARG A 349 -31.71 1.35 -9.46
N ARG A 350 -31.89 0.63 -8.36
CA ARG A 350 -31.74 -0.83 -8.30
C ARG A 350 -32.91 -1.57 -8.96
N THR A 351 -33.21 -1.26 -10.21
CA THR A 351 -34.19 -1.97 -11.03
C THR A 351 -33.55 -3.05 -11.93
N GLY A 352 -32.36 -3.53 -11.55
CA GLY A 352 -31.64 -4.56 -12.30
C GLY A 352 -32.19 -5.96 -12.05
N ASN A 353 -32.08 -6.82 -13.05
CA ASN A 353 -32.23 -8.27 -12.88
C ASN A 353 -30.99 -8.79 -12.11
N TRP A 354 -31.21 -9.25 -10.88
CA TRP A 354 -30.17 -9.79 -10.01
C TRP A 354 -30.21 -11.33 -10.02
N PRO A 355 -29.38 -12.01 -10.82
CA PRO A 355 -29.48 -13.47 -11.00
C PRO A 355 -29.28 -14.26 -9.71
N TYR A 356 -28.51 -13.70 -8.76
CA TYR A 356 -28.19 -14.36 -7.49
C TYR A 356 -28.93 -13.74 -6.30
N GLY A 357 -29.83 -12.78 -6.51
CA GLY A 357 -30.52 -12.04 -5.46
C GLY A 357 -30.10 -10.58 -5.37
N ALA A 358 -31.01 -9.72 -4.90
CA ALA A 358 -30.77 -8.28 -4.81
C ALA A 358 -29.81 -7.96 -3.65
N PRO A 359 -28.68 -7.27 -3.90
CA PRO A 359 -27.76 -6.88 -2.84
C PRO A 359 -28.38 -5.83 -1.90
N PRO A 360 -27.92 -5.72 -0.63
CA PRO A 360 -28.42 -4.74 0.32
C PRO A 360 -28.16 -3.31 -0.14
N ARG A 361 -29.04 -2.36 0.22
CA ARG A 361 -28.97 -0.97 -0.26
C ARG A 361 -27.73 -0.19 0.23
N GLY A 362 -27.12 -0.59 1.33
CA GLY A 362 -25.98 0.10 1.95
C GLY A 362 -24.62 -0.53 1.66
N ASN A 363 -24.56 -1.59 0.82
CA ASN A 363 -23.31 -2.30 0.58
C ASN A 363 -23.33 -2.97 -0.80
N ASP A 364 -22.42 -2.55 -1.66
CA ASP A 364 -22.34 -3.01 -3.05
C ASP A 364 -21.33 -4.17 -3.26
N ASN A 365 -20.76 -4.76 -2.22
CA ASN A 365 -19.81 -5.88 -2.35
C ASN A 365 -20.36 -7.00 -3.26
N PHE A 366 -21.58 -7.43 -3.04
CA PHE A 366 -22.22 -8.48 -3.85
C PHE A 366 -22.83 -7.98 -5.16
N ALA A 367 -23.02 -6.68 -5.32
CA ALA A 367 -23.32 -6.10 -6.63
C ALA A 367 -22.12 -6.26 -7.56
N TRP A 368 -20.91 -6.00 -7.06
CA TRP A 368 -19.66 -6.21 -7.79
C TRP A 368 -19.44 -7.67 -8.16
N VAL A 369 -19.68 -8.61 -7.25
CA VAL A 369 -19.59 -10.06 -7.54
C VAL A 369 -20.50 -10.44 -8.70
N GLN A 370 -21.75 -9.98 -8.69
CA GLN A 370 -22.73 -10.27 -9.76
C GLN A 370 -22.34 -9.58 -11.08
N TYR A 371 -21.84 -8.33 -11.01
CA TYR A 371 -21.33 -7.65 -12.20
C TYR A 371 -20.18 -8.42 -12.87
N VAL A 372 -19.23 -8.91 -12.07
CA VAL A 372 -18.11 -9.70 -12.54
C VAL A 372 -18.56 -10.97 -13.24
N LEU A 373 -19.50 -11.72 -12.65
CA LEU A 373 -20.06 -12.93 -13.25
C LEU A 373 -20.81 -12.66 -14.55
N GLU A 374 -21.54 -11.54 -14.63
CA GLU A 374 -22.23 -11.12 -15.85
C GLU A 374 -21.26 -10.67 -16.95
N ALA A 375 -20.10 -10.10 -16.60
CA ALA A 375 -19.09 -9.66 -17.54
C ALA A 375 -18.28 -10.81 -18.17
N LEU A 376 -18.26 -11.99 -17.54
CA LEU A 376 -17.56 -13.17 -18.05
C LEU A 376 -18.30 -13.83 -19.22
N VAL A 377 -17.55 -14.44 -20.13
CA VAL A 377 -18.09 -15.46 -21.03
C VAL A 377 -18.47 -16.72 -20.26
N LEU A 378 -19.30 -17.60 -20.82
CA LEU A 378 -19.58 -18.89 -20.22
C LEU A 378 -18.28 -19.71 -20.09
N GLY A 379 -18.02 -20.24 -18.89
CA GLY A 379 -16.77 -20.92 -18.55
C GLY A 379 -15.60 -19.99 -18.17
N GLY A 380 -15.74 -18.67 -18.37
CA GLY A 380 -14.76 -17.67 -17.96
C GLY A 380 -14.59 -17.61 -16.45
N ARG A 381 -13.42 -17.15 -16.00
CA ARG A 381 -13.03 -17.07 -14.58
C ARG A 381 -12.75 -15.67 -14.11
N ALA A 382 -12.97 -15.44 -12.82
CA ALA A 382 -12.60 -14.19 -12.18
C ALA A 382 -11.82 -14.40 -10.88
N ALA A 383 -10.94 -13.44 -10.58
CA ALA A 383 -10.35 -13.27 -9.26
C ALA A 383 -10.78 -11.90 -8.71
N VAL A 384 -11.55 -11.94 -7.64
CA VAL A 384 -12.17 -10.76 -7.02
C VAL A 384 -11.66 -10.61 -5.60
N VAL A 385 -11.12 -9.43 -5.29
CA VAL A 385 -10.70 -9.11 -3.91
C VAL A 385 -11.93 -8.69 -3.12
N MET A 386 -12.16 -9.35 -1.99
CA MET A 386 -13.33 -9.13 -1.13
C MET A 386 -12.88 -8.92 0.32
N PRO A 387 -13.59 -8.11 1.11
CA PRO A 387 -13.34 -8.09 2.55
C PRO A 387 -13.74 -9.44 3.17
N VAL A 388 -12.92 -9.96 4.11
CA VAL A 388 -13.19 -11.27 4.75
C VAL A 388 -14.60 -11.34 5.34
N LYS A 389 -15.09 -10.22 5.89
CA LYS A 389 -16.47 -10.15 6.44
C LYS A 389 -17.58 -10.40 5.43
N ALA A 390 -17.35 -10.23 4.13
CA ALA A 390 -18.37 -10.56 3.13
C ALA A 390 -18.65 -12.07 3.07
N GLY A 391 -17.64 -12.90 3.40
CA GLY A 391 -17.76 -14.36 3.41
C GLY A 391 -18.74 -14.89 4.46
N ASN A 392 -18.87 -14.23 5.61
CA ASN A 392 -19.72 -14.68 6.72
C ASN A 392 -20.68 -13.59 7.25
N SER A 393 -21.04 -12.64 6.40
CA SER A 393 -22.00 -11.59 6.76
C SER A 393 -23.36 -12.18 7.19
N VAL A 394 -23.87 -11.70 8.31
CA VAL A 394 -25.19 -12.09 8.85
C VAL A 394 -26.36 -11.40 8.14
N ASN A 395 -26.10 -10.50 7.19
CA ASN A 395 -27.14 -9.83 6.41
C ASN A 395 -27.88 -10.84 5.55
N THR A 396 -29.22 -10.90 5.66
CA THR A 396 -30.05 -11.89 4.99
C THR A 396 -29.89 -11.85 3.46
N ALA A 397 -29.88 -10.66 2.84
CA ALA A 397 -29.73 -10.54 1.40
C ALA A 397 -28.35 -11.05 0.94
N GLU A 398 -27.27 -10.72 1.68
CA GLU A 398 -25.92 -11.21 1.36
C GLU A 398 -25.80 -12.72 1.54
N ARG A 399 -26.48 -13.29 2.55
CA ARG A 399 -26.54 -14.73 2.78
C ARG A 399 -27.29 -15.44 1.64
N GLU A 400 -28.44 -14.91 1.19
CA GLU A 400 -29.17 -15.43 0.05
C GLU A 400 -28.36 -15.44 -1.25
N ILE A 401 -27.55 -14.38 -1.47
CA ILE A 401 -26.64 -14.31 -2.61
C ILE A 401 -25.55 -15.37 -2.48
N ARG A 402 -24.92 -15.53 -1.31
CA ARG A 402 -23.91 -16.60 -1.09
C ARG A 402 -24.53 -17.99 -1.32
N HIS A 403 -25.73 -18.21 -0.82
CA HIS A 403 -26.48 -19.44 -1.11
C HIS A 403 -26.59 -19.69 -2.62
N ALA A 404 -27.04 -18.69 -3.37
CA ALA A 404 -27.20 -18.82 -4.82
C ALA A 404 -25.86 -19.06 -5.53
N LEU A 405 -24.79 -18.36 -5.13
CA LEU A 405 -23.44 -18.53 -5.68
C LEU A 405 -22.88 -19.95 -5.43
N VAL A 406 -23.04 -20.47 -4.22
CA VAL A 406 -22.59 -21.83 -3.86
C VAL A 406 -23.43 -22.87 -4.61
N ARG A 407 -24.75 -22.72 -4.62
CA ARG A 407 -25.68 -23.65 -5.29
C ARG A 407 -25.41 -23.75 -6.79
N THR A 408 -25.14 -22.64 -7.46
CA THR A 408 -24.82 -22.60 -8.89
C THR A 408 -23.42 -23.07 -9.23
N GLY A 409 -22.54 -23.23 -8.23
CA GLY A 409 -21.13 -23.56 -8.44
C GLY A 409 -20.30 -22.39 -9.00
N ALA A 410 -20.77 -21.15 -8.81
CA ALA A 410 -20.08 -19.95 -9.25
C ALA A 410 -18.81 -19.65 -8.44
N VAL A 411 -18.68 -20.18 -7.20
CA VAL A 411 -17.48 -20.07 -6.37
C VAL A 411 -16.65 -21.34 -6.52
N GLU A 412 -15.42 -21.21 -7.05
CA GLU A 412 -14.50 -22.34 -7.18
C GLU A 412 -13.51 -22.42 -6.00
N CYS A 413 -13.02 -21.25 -5.51
CA CYS A 413 -12.06 -21.20 -4.42
C CYS A 413 -12.19 -19.88 -3.65
N VAL A 414 -11.88 -19.91 -2.35
CA VAL A 414 -11.75 -18.72 -1.50
C VAL A 414 -10.43 -18.79 -0.74
N ILE A 415 -9.61 -17.76 -0.86
CA ILE A 415 -8.29 -17.67 -0.25
C ILE A 415 -8.29 -16.51 0.72
N THR A 416 -8.15 -16.75 2.02
CA THR A 416 -7.89 -15.66 2.99
C THR A 416 -6.42 -15.29 2.92
N LEU A 417 -6.16 -14.00 2.79
CA LEU A 417 -4.82 -13.44 2.61
C LEU A 417 -4.31 -12.75 3.89
N PRO A 418 -2.99 -12.56 4.03
CA PRO A 418 -2.42 -11.90 5.19
C PRO A 418 -3.03 -10.51 5.44
N PRO A 419 -3.23 -10.11 6.71
CA PRO A 419 -3.60 -8.74 7.04
C PRO A 419 -2.45 -7.77 6.68
N HIS A 420 -2.76 -6.48 6.58
CA HIS A 420 -1.78 -5.43 6.26
C HIS A 420 -1.12 -5.54 4.86
N LEU A 421 -1.74 -6.20 3.89
CA LEU A 421 -1.28 -6.17 2.50
C LEU A 421 -1.44 -4.77 1.87
N PHE A 422 -2.51 -4.08 2.21
CA PHE A 422 -2.76 -2.71 1.74
C PHE A 422 -2.07 -1.69 2.64
N SER A 423 -1.45 -0.67 2.02
CA SER A 423 -0.72 0.37 2.75
C SER A 423 -1.60 1.27 3.61
N ALA A 424 -2.85 1.44 3.22
CA ALA A 424 -3.78 2.39 3.82
C ALA A 424 -4.75 1.75 4.82
N THR A 425 -4.89 0.43 4.86
CA THR A 425 -5.82 -0.25 5.75
C THR A 425 -5.29 -1.58 6.28
N PRO A 426 -5.52 -1.90 7.56
CA PRO A 426 -5.25 -3.22 8.10
C PRO A 426 -6.34 -4.25 7.78
N VAL A 427 -7.41 -3.88 7.04
CA VAL A 427 -8.55 -4.76 6.77
C VAL A 427 -8.07 -6.05 6.11
N PRO A 428 -8.36 -7.23 6.70
CA PRO A 428 -8.04 -8.49 6.07
C PRO A 428 -8.96 -8.73 4.86
N VAL A 429 -8.37 -9.25 3.79
CA VAL A 429 -9.08 -9.54 2.55
C VAL A 429 -9.00 -11.00 2.18
N SER A 430 -9.95 -11.45 1.39
CA SER A 430 -9.94 -12.74 0.73
C SER A 430 -9.99 -12.55 -0.79
N LEU A 431 -9.35 -13.47 -1.51
CA LEU A 431 -9.42 -13.55 -2.97
C LEU A 431 -10.44 -14.62 -3.33
N TRP A 432 -11.51 -14.22 -3.99
CA TRP A 432 -12.57 -15.13 -4.44
C TRP A 432 -12.32 -15.49 -5.89
N LEU A 433 -12.16 -16.77 -6.17
CA LEU A 433 -12.06 -17.30 -7.52
C LEU A 433 -13.44 -17.77 -7.97
N LEU A 434 -13.97 -17.06 -8.95
CA LEU A 434 -15.32 -17.25 -9.46
C LEU A 434 -15.28 -17.79 -10.87
N ARG A 435 -16.34 -18.52 -11.25
CA ARG A 435 -16.52 -19.01 -12.61
C ARG A 435 -17.96 -18.80 -13.07
N ARG A 436 -18.13 -18.33 -14.29
CA ARG A 436 -19.47 -18.30 -14.89
C ARG A 436 -19.82 -19.67 -15.44
N VAL A 437 -20.81 -20.32 -14.84
CA VAL A 437 -21.28 -21.66 -15.19
C VAL A 437 -22.80 -21.70 -15.27
N GLU A 438 -23.34 -22.60 -16.09
CA GLU A 438 -24.80 -22.90 -16.11
C GLU A 438 -25.16 -23.97 -15.07
N GLN A 439 -24.23 -24.89 -14.83
CA GLN A 439 -24.35 -25.95 -13.84
C GLN A 439 -23.03 -26.11 -13.08
N PRO A 440 -23.07 -26.59 -11.83
CA PRO A 440 -21.88 -26.81 -11.05
C PRO A 440 -20.94 -27.81 -11.71
N VAL A 441 -19.69 -27.42 -11.93
CA VAL A 441 -18.63 -28.28 -12.51
C VAL A 441 -18.02 -29.18 -11.43
N ARG A 442 -18.10 -28.77 -10.14
CA ARG A 442 -17.48 -29.46 -8.99
C ARG A 442 -18.47 -29.59 -7.84
N GLU A 443 -18.27 -30.59 -6.99
CA GLU A 443 -19.14 -30.85 -5.84
C GLU A 443 -18.80 -30.01 -4.60
N GLY A 444 -17.63 -29.37 -4.57
CA GLY A 444 -17.14 -28.58 -3.44
C GLY A 444 -16.52 -27.25 -3.85
N VAL A 445 -16.03 -26.53 -2.85
CA VAL A 445 -15.26 -25.29 -2.94
C VAL A 445 -13.92 -25.51 -2.24
N LEU A 446 -12.81 -25.08 -2.84
CA LEU A 446 -11.50 -25.09 -2.18
C LEU A 446 -11.39 -23.87 -1.28
N PHE A 447 -11.20 -24.08 0.01
CA PHE A 447 -10.87 -23.04 0.98
C PHE A 447 -9.38 -23.07 1.29
N VAL A 448 -8.78 -21.87 1.36
CA VAL A 448 -7.35 -21.69 1.64
C VAL A 448 -7.18 -20.60 2.69
N ASP A 449 -6.49 -20.87 3.77
CA ASP A 449 -6.09 -19.89 4.77
C ASP A 449 -4.58 -19.63 4.70
N ALA A 450 -4.24 -18.51 4.06
CA ALA A 450 -2.86 -18.06 3.85
C ALA A 450 -2.50 -16.83 4.72
N GLN A 451 -3.21 -16.59 5.84
CA GLN A 451 -3.03 -15.40 6.68
C GLN A 451 -1.62 -15.27 7.26
N GLU A 452 -0.93 -16.38 7.48
CA GLU A 452 0.41 -16.36 8.06
C GLU A 452 1.54 -16.15 7.05
N LEU A 453 1.26 -16.25 5.76
CA LEU A 453 2.24 -16.01 4.70
C LEU A 453 2.63 -14.52 4.60
N GLY A 454 3.67 -14.25 3.82
CA GLY A 454 4.17 -12.92 3.54
C GLY A 454 5.17 -12.40 4.56
N GLU A 455 6.11 -11.62 4.06
CA GLU A 455 7.15 -10.99 4.86
C GLU A 455 6.65 -9.71 5.52
N LYS A 456 6.91 -9.56 6.82
CA LYS A 456 6.62 -8.31 7.55
C LYS A 456 7.67 -7.26 7.17
N ASN A 457 7.23 -6.21 6.48
CA ASN A 457 8.05 -5.05 6.18
C ASN A 457 7.46 -3.81 6.89
N ARG A 458 8.01 -3.46 8.05
CA ARG A 458 7.53 -2.38 8.93
C ARG A 458 6.04 -2.54 9.30
N ARG A 459 5.14 -1.83 8.60
CA ARG A 459 3.68 -1.85 8.84
C ARG A 459 2.91 -2.65 7.80
N ARG A 460 3.60 -3.27 6.83
CA ARG A 460 2.98 -4.02 5.73
C ARG A 460 3.41 -5.47 5.77
N ARG A 461 2.57 -6.34 5.26
CA ARG A 461 3.00 -7.65 4.77
C ARG A 461 3.12 -7.60 3.24
N VAL A 462 4.12 -8.26 2.71
CA VAL A 462 4.37 -8.35 1.26
C VAL A 462 4.38 -9.81 0.87
N LEU A 463 3.51 -10.19 -0.07
CA LEU A 463 3.54 -11.53 -0.65
C LEU A 463 4.74 -11.64 -1.59
N ARG A 464 5.72 -12.46 -1.23
CA ARG A 464 6.89 -12.77 -2.05
C ARG A 464 6.52 -13.71 -3.19
N ASP A 465 7.42 -13.87 -4.14
CA ASP A 465 7.26 -14.83 -5.23
C ASP A 465 7.06 -16.25 -4.71
N THR A 466 7.84 -16.64 -3.69
CA THR A 466 7.72 -17.94 -3.01
C THR A 466 6.35 -18.18 -2.38
N ASP A 467 5.75 -17.15 -1.77
CA ASP A 467 4.42 -17.24 -1.16
C ASP A 467 3.34 -17.42 -2.25
N ARG A 468 3.47 -16.68 -3.37
CA ARG A 468 2.55 -16.80 -4.52
C ARG A 468 2.66 -18.16 -5.20
N ASP A 469 3.88 -18.63 -5.42
CA ASP A 469 4.14 -19.95 -6.01
C ASP A 469 3.59 -21.06 -5.13
N ALA A 470 3.72 -20.94 -3.79
CA ALA A 470 3.18 -21.89 -2.83
C ALA A 470 1.64 -21.98 -2.92
N ILE A 471 0.94 -20.83 -2.94
CA ILE A 471 -0.51 -20.79 -3.09
C ILE A 471 -0.92 -21.35 -4.46
N THR A 472 -0.23 -20.93 -5.53
CA THR A 472 -0.53 -21.37 -6.90
C THR A 472 -0.38 -22.88 -7.06
N ALA A 473 0.65 -23.47 -6.47
CA ALA A 473 0.89 -24.91 -6.52
C ALA A 473 -0.22 -25.76 -5.85
N VAL A 474 -0.98 -25.17 -4.93
CA VAL A 474 -2.13 -25.83 -4.29
C VAL A 474 -3.43 -25.55 -5.06
N VAL A 475 -3.63 -24.32 -5.52
CA VAL A 475 -4.93 -23.88 -6.08
C VAL A 475 -5.08 -24.22 -7.57
N ARG A 476 -4.00 -24.13 -8.38
CA ARG A 476 -4.08 -24.40 -9.83
C ARG A 476 -4.53 -25.81 -10.17
N PRO A 477 -4.03 -26.89 -9.55
CA PRO A 477 -4.52 -28.25 -9.82
C PRO A 477 -6.03 -28.38 -9.59
N TRP A 478 -6.57 -27.73 -8.55
CA TRP A 478 -8.00 -27.66 -8.31
C TRP A 478 -8.75 -26.96 -9.46
N LEU A 479 -8.24 -25.82 -9.92
CA LEU A 479 -8.89 -25.03 -10.98
C LEU A 479 -8.79 -25.73 -12.35
N ASP A 480 -7.72 -26.42 -12.62
CA ASP A 480 -7.48 -27.08 -13.93
C ASP A 480 -8.17 -28.45 -14.06
N GLY A 481 -8.69 -28.97 -12.95
CA GLY A 481 -9.49 -30.21 -12.96
C GLY A 481 -8.63 -31.47 -12.97
N GLU A 482 -7.41 -31.40 -12.50
CA GLU A 482 -6.63 -32.61 -12.25
C GLU A 482 -7.41 -33.60 -11.38
N GLU A 483 -7.31 -34.87 -11.70
CA GLU A 483 -8.05 -35.94 -11.03
C GLU A 483 -7.95 -35.79 -9.51
N ARG A 484 -9.12 -35.94 -8.83
CA ARG A 484 -9.32 -35.73 -7.41
C ARG A 484 -8.15 -36.26 -6.59
N PRO A 485 -7.25 -35.42 -6.07
CA PRO A 485 -6.42 -35.87 -4.97
C PRO A 485 -7.37 -36.21 -3.81
N ASP A 486 -7.03 -37.22 -3.04
CA ASP A 486 -7.71 -37.54 -1.80
C ASP A 486 -7.93 -36.25 -0.98
N GLU A 487 -9.08 -36.06 -0.35
CA GLU A 487 -9.41 -34.81 0.36
C GLU A 487 -8.28 -34.34 1.31
N GLY A 488 -7.51 -35.30 1.87
CA GLY A 488 -6.32 -35.04 2.67
C GLY A 488 -5.10 -34.49 1.91
N GLU A 489 -5.00 -34.66 0.60
CA GLU A 489 -3.83 -34.27 -0.17
C GLU A 489 -3.68 -32.74 -0.31
N TYR A 490 -4.78 -31.99 -0.44
CA TYR A 490 -4.73 -30.53 -0.43
C TYR A 490 -4.26 -29.99 0.91
N ALA A 491 -4.71 -30.59 2.02
CA ALA A 491 -4.30 -30.22 3.36
C ALA A 491 -2.80 -30.46 3.57
N LEU A 492 -2.28 -31.62 3.13
CA LEU A 492 -0.85 -31.95 3.20
C LEU A 492 -0.01 -31.00 2.33
N ARG A 493 -0.41 -30.77 1.07
CA ARG A 493 0.29 -29.86 0.15
C ARG A 493 0.37 -28.43 0.68
N ALA A 494 -0.65 -27.98 1.40
CA ALA A 494 -0.70 -26.65 2.01
C ALA A 494 0.15 -26.58 3.28
N ALA A 495 0.05 -27.60 4.15
CA ALA A 495 0.81 -27.68 5.41
C ALA A 495 2.32 -27.66 5.16
N ASP A 496 2.81 -28.40 4.16
CA ASP A 496 4.22 -28.39 3.74
C ASP A 496 4.71 -26.99 3.30
N ARG A 497 3.80 -26.08 2.99
CA ARG A 497 4.06 -24.72 2.53
C ARG A 497 3.70 -23.64 3.56
N GLY A 498 3.31 -24.04 4.77
CA GLY A 498 3.05 -23.14 5.89
C GLY A 498 1.70 -22.45 5.89
N PHE A 499 0.68 -23.05 5.26
CA PHE A 499 -0.71 -22.58 5.30
C PHE A 499 -1.70 -23.74 5.29
N SER A 500 -3.00 -23.47 5.41
CA SER A 500 -4.03 -24.52 5.46
C SER A 500 -4.93 -24.47 4.22
N ALA A 501 -5.36 -25.61 3.71
CA ALA A 501 -6.33 -25.73 2.64
C ALA A 501 -7.17 -27.01 2.77
N ALA A 502 -8.44 -26.92 2.38
CA ALA A 502 -9.30 -28.08 2.26
C ALA A 502 -10.40 -27.86 1.20
N VAL A 503 -10.81 -28.95 0.57
CA VAL A 503 -12.01 -28.96 -0.26
C VAL A 503 -13.22 -29.27 0.62
N VAL A 504 -14.20 -28.36 0.65
CA VAL A 504 -15.41 -28.50 1.44
C VAL A 504 -16.59 -28.77 0.53
N ALA A 505 -17.33 -29.84 0.82
CA ALA A 505 -18.50 -30.19 0.04
C ALA A 505 -19.59 -29.11 0.14
N ARG A 506 -20.31 -28.85 -0.96
CA ARG A 506 -21.41 -27.86 -0.94
C ARG A 506 -22.46 -28.13 0.13
N ALA A 507 -22.74 -29.41 0.43
CA ALA A 507 -23.69 -29.78 1.47
C ALA A 507 -23.25 -29.29 2.86
N GLU A 508 -21.95 -29.36 3.15
CA GLU A 508 -21.37 -28.86 4.39
C GLU A 508 -21.43 -27.32 4.44
N ILE A 509 -21.07 -26.64 3.34
CA ILE A 509 -21.21 -25.18 3.24
C ILE A 509 -22.65 -24.73 3.48
N MET A 510 -23.62 -25.51 3.04
CA MET A 510 -25.04 -25.26 3.30
C MET A 510 -25.39 -25.38 4.78
N GLY A 511 -24.78 -26.29 5.50
CA GLY A 511 -24.95 -26.47 6.96
C GLY A 511 -24.43 -25.30 7.77
N GLU A 512 -23.34 -24.66 7.30
CA GLU A 512 -22.66 -23.52 7.94
C GLU A 512 -23.20 -22.15 7.45
N GLU A 513 -24.48 -22.03 7.24
CA GLU A 513 -25.16 -20.80 6.77
C GLU A 513 -24.55 -20.18 5.50
N TYR A 514 -24.01 -21.02 4.63
CA TYR A 514 -23.31 -20.61 3.40
C TYR A 514 -22.13 -19.68 3.64
N SER A 515 -21.39 -19.92 4.72
CA SER A 515 -20.15 -19.19 4.95
C SER A 515 -19.15 -19.45 3.81
N LEU A 516 -18.49 -18.39 3.36
CA LEU A 516 -17.37 -18.43 2.41
C LEU A 516 -16.09 -17.94 3.09
N ARG A 517 -15.97 -18.09 4.41
CA ARG A 517 -14.78 -17.76 5.17
C ARG A 517 -13.97 -19.05 5.42
N PRO A 518 -12.73 -19.17 4.90
CA PRO A 518 -11.91 -20.37 5.08
C PRO A 518 -11.73 -20.81 6.54
N ALA A 519 -11.58 -19.87 7.47
CA ALA A 519 -11.41 -20.19 8.89
C ALA A 519 -12.61 -20.96 9.51
N ASP A 520 -13.80 -20.92 8.91
CA ASP A 520 -14.96 -21.64 9.41
C ASP A 520 -14.87 -23.15 9.09
N TYR A 521 -13.96 -23.57 8.20
CA TYR A 521 -13.77 -24.94 7.74
C TYR A 521 -12.37 -25.50 8.04
N LEU A 522 -11.36 -24.62 8.15
CA LEU A 522 -9.96 -25.04 8.27
C LEU A 522 -9.46 -25.07 9.71
N GLY A 523 -10.22 -24.54 10.67
CA GLY A 523 -9.89 -24.54 12.10
C GLY A 523 -10.13 -25.89 12.82
N GLY A 524 -10.76 -26.89 12.16
CA GLY A 524 -11.15 -28.16 12.76
C GLY A 524 -10.19 -29.33 12.60
N GLY A 525 -8.98 -29.13 12.10
CA GLY A 525 -8.03 -30.20 11.75
C GLY A 525 -7.01 -30.54 12.86
N HIS A 526 -7.26 -31.61 13.60
CA HIS A 526 -6.29 -32.43 14.34
C HIS A 526 -5.50 -31.77 15.48
N TYR A 527 -6.19 -31.36 16.52
CA TYR A 527 -5.55 -31.27 17.83
C TYR A 527 -5.40 -32.69 18.44
N GLY A 528 -4.20 -33.27 18.35
CA GLY A 528 -3.87 -34.43 19.16
C GLY A 528 -4.02 -34.08 20.65
N ALA A 529 -4.51 -35.00 21.48
CA ALA A 529 -4.84 -34.78 22.90
C ALA A 529 -3.66 -34.19 23.75
N GLY A 530 -2.42 -34.31 23.30
CA GLY A 530 -1.24 -33.77 23.98
C GLY A 530 -1.11 -32.25 23.99
N PRO A 531 -1.27 -31.53 22.85
CA PRO A 531 -1.21 -30.08 22.81
C PRO A 531 -2.37 -29.39 23.54
N VAL A 532 -3.58 -29.96 23.47
CA VAL A 532 -4.80 -29.42 24.08
C VAL A 532 -4.65 -29.25 25.60
N ALA A 533 -4.18 -30.26 26.29
CA ALA A 533 -4.00 -30.17 27.76
C ALA A 533 -2.96 -29.12 28.17
N ALA A 534 -1.95 -28.88 27.33
CA ALA A 534 -0.94 -27.84 27.58
C ALA A 534 -1.53 -26.44 27.38
N GLN A 535 -2.27 -26.20 26.30
CA GLN A 535 -2.91 -24.92 25.99
C GLN A 535 -3.95 -24.53 27.04
N LEU A 536 -4.81 -25.48 27.45
CA LEU A 536 -5.79 -25.25 28.51
C LEU A 536 -5.14 -24.98 29.87
N ARG A 537 -4.02 -25.64 30.19
CA ARG A 537 -3.25 -25.34 31.41
C ARG A 537 -2.65 -23.95 31.35
N GLU A 538 -2.02 -23.58 30.25
CA GLU A 538 -1.43 -22.26 30.06
C GLU A 538 -2.48 -21.14 30.21
N ALA A 539 -3.62 -21.25 29.53
CA ALA A 539 -4.73 -20.30 29.65
C ALA A 539 -5.31 -20.25 31.07
N SER A 540 -5.37 -21.41 31.76
CA SER A 540 -5.83 -21.49 33.16
C SER A 540 -4.84 -20.84 34.11
N ASP A 541 -3.54 -21.11 33.95
CA ASP A 541 -2.47 -20.54 34.78
C ASP A 541 -2.36 -19.02 34.57
N GLU A 542 -2.54 -18.54 33.33
CA GLU A 542 -2.62 -17.12 33.02
C GLU A 542 -3.80 -16.46 33.76
N ALA A 543 -4.99 -17.03 33.67
CA ALA A 543 -6.17 -16.52 34.37
C ALA A 543 -5.99 -16.55 35.88
N ALA A 544 -5.37 -17.59 36.45
CA ALA A 544 -5.05 -17.69 37.88
C ALA A 544 -4.06 -16.59 38.32
N GLY A 545 -3.01 -16.34 37.52
CA GLY A 545 -2.04 -15.29 37.78
C GLY A 545 -2.65 -13.88 37.77
N HIS A 546 -3.60 -13.63 36.85
CA HIS A 546 -4.34 -12.35 36.84
C HIS A 546 -5.30 -12.23 38.01
N ARG A 547 -5.98 -13.30 38.41
CA ARG A 547 -6.83 -13.34 39.63
C ARG A 547 -6.04 -12.98 40.89
N ASP A 548 -4.84 -13.53 41.01
CA ASP A 548 -4.01 -13.24 42.20
C ASP A 548 -3.50 -11.78 42.21
N ARG A 549 -3.25 -11.19 41.05
CA ARG A 549 -3.00 -9.76 40.90
C ARG A 549 -4.19 -8.91 41.33
N VAL A 550 -5.40 -9.27 40.96
CA VAL A 550 -6.63 -8.60 41.43
C VAL A 550 -6.70 -8.66 42.95
N ARG A 551 -6.54 -9.83 43.58
CA ARG A 551 -6.55 -9.99 45.04
C ARG A 551 -5.49 -9.13 45.75
N LEU A 552 -4.31 -9.04 45.14
CA LEU A 552 -3.23 -8.19 45.69
C LEU A 552 -3.59 -6.71 45.65
N THR A 553 -4.18 -6.23 44.54
CA THR A 553 -4.61 -4.84 44.42
C THR A 553 -5.77 -4.51 45.37
N GLU A 554 -6.71 -5.45 45.57
CA GLU A 554 -7.81 -5.29 46.56
C GLU A 554 -7.31 -5.20 47.99
N ARG A 555 -6.36 -6.07 48.40
CA ARG A 555 -5.75 -6.02 49.74
C ARG A 555 -5.05 -4.68 50.02
N ARG A 556 -4.36 -4.12 49.03
CA ARG A 556 -3.71 -2.80 49.09
C ARG A 556 -4.73 -1.66 49.22
N ALA A 557 -5.86 -1.79 48.51
CA ALA A 557 -6.90 -0.77 48.50
C ALA A 557 -7.89 -0.83 49.67
N ALA A 558 -7.87 -1.89 50.47
CA ALA A 558 -8.79 -2.00 51.64
C ALA A 558 -8.69 -0.84 52.64
N GLY A 559 -7.56 -0.12 52.65
CA GLY A 559 -7.38 1.11 53.44
C GLY A 559 -7.89 2.39 52.76
N THR A 560 -8.20 2.38 51.47
CA THR A 560 -8.52 3.58 50.67
C THR A 560 -10.02 3.73 50.36
N GLN A 561 -10.86 2.72 50.64
CA GLN A 561 -12.29 2.71 50.28
C GLN A 561 -13.16 3.82 50.90
N ASN A 562 -12.69 4.50 51.94
CA ASN A 562 -13.41 5.59 52.63
C ASN A 562 -12.75 6.97 52.42
N GLY A 563 -11.90 7.15 51.44
CA GLY A 563 -11.01 8.31 51.32
C GLY A 563 -11.61 9.59 50.74
N TYR A 564 -12.87 9.60 50.26
CA TYR A 564 -13.46 10.80 49.70
C TYR A 564 -14.85 11.11 50.30
N ARG A 565 -15.14 12.42 50.41
CA ARG A 565 -16.47 12.92 50.72
C ARG A 565 -16.91 13.89 49.63
N PRO A 566 -18.19 13.89 49.22
CA PRO A 566 -18.72 14.94 48.36
C PRO A 566 -18.47 16.29 49.05
N GLY A 567 -17.75 17.19 48.41
CA GLY A 567 -17.45 18.54 48.92
C GLY A 567 -17.92 19.58 47.89
N LEU A 568 -18.45 20.69 48.42
CA LEU A 568 -18.54 21.95 47.67
C LEU A 568 -17.08 22.41 47.49
N GLY A 569 -16.64 22.64 46.22
CA GLY A 569 -15.25 23.00 45.92
C GLY A 569 -14.76 24.13 46.84
N PRO A 570 -13.62 23.94 47.52
CA PRO A 570 -13.18 24.88 48.56
C PRO A 570 -12.77 26.22 47.94
N ASN A 571 -12.95 27.29 48.75
CA ASN A 571 -12.51 28.64 48.41
C ASN A 571 -10.97 28.78 48.32
N ASP A 572 -10.22 27.73 48.68
CA ASP A 572 -8.76 27.75 48.86
C ASP A 572 -8.01 27.11 47.64
N TRP A 573 -8.71 26.86 46.52
CA TRP A 573 -8.03 26.30 45.36
C TRP A 573 -7.27 27.37 44.60
N GLY A 574 -5.99 27.10 44.30
CA GLY A 574 -5.19 27.90 43.37
C GLY A 574 -5.71 27.84 41.95
N ALA A 575 -5.49 28.89 41.20
CA ALA A 575 -5.77 28.96 39.77
C ALA A 575 -4.59 29.62 39.07
N ALA A 576 -4.12 29.01 38.00
CA ALA A 576 -3.05 29.53 37.15
C ALA A 576 -3.25 29.09 35.72
N VAL A 577 -2.58 29.72 34.75
CA VAL A 577 -2.52 29.22 33.39
C VAL A 577 -1.37 28.23 33.25
N LEU A 578 -1.54 27.26 32.34
CA LEU A 578 -0.58 26.17 32.15
C LEU A 578 0.85 26.65 31.85
N GLY A 579 0.99 27.79 31.16
CA GLY A 579 2.27 28.41 30.85
C GLY A 579 3.06 28.91 32.04
N ASP A 580 2.36 29.26 33.13
CA ASP A 580 2.99 29.66 34.42
C ASP A 580 3.49 28.43 35.17
N LEU A 581 2.75 27.32 35.08
CA LEU A 581 3.04 26.06 35.77
C LEU A 581 4.09 25.20 35.08
N CYS A 582 4.16 25.28 33.73
CA CYS A 582 4.99 24.39 32.92
C CYS A 582 5.92 25.11 31.94
N GLU A 583 7.05 24.47 31.67
CA GLU A 583 7.81 24.70 30.46
C GLU A 583 7.15 23.91 29.33
N ILE A 584 6.72 24.61 28.27
CA ILE A 584 6.00 24.03 27.13
C ILE A 584 6.96 23.97 25.93
N GLN A 585 7.37 22.76 25.53
CA GLN A 585 8.32 22.55 24.47
C GLN A 585 7.72 21.70 23.34
N ALA A 586 7.48 22.30 22.19
CA ALA A 586 7.12 21.54 20.98
C ALA A 586 8.33 20.77 20.45
N GLY A 587 8.09 19.60 19.88
CA GLY A 587 9.13 18.81 19.23
C GLY A 587 9.79 19.51 18.03
N PRO A 588 10.92 19.00 17.53
CA PRO A 588 11.69 19.59 16.43
C PRO A 588 10.87 19.59 15.14
N SER A 589 11.05 20.63 14.30
CA SER A 589 10.42 20.67 12.99
C SER A 589 10.91 19.56 12.07
N TYR A 590 10.09 19.13 11.12
CA TYR A 590 10.47 18.13 10.09
C TYR A 590 11.75 18.53 9.32
N THR A 591 11.99 19.81 9.13
CA THR A 591 13.21 20.30 8.47
C THR A 591 14.46 20.07 9.31
N ARG A 592 14.35 20.03 10.64
CA ARG A 592 15.48 19.79 11.55
C ARG A 592 15.72 18.31 11.81
N LEU A 593 14.66 17.51 11.88
CA LEU A 593 14.72 16.07 12.06
C LEU A 593 13.94 15.39 10.93
N PRO A 594 14.50 15.31 9.71
CA PRO A 594 13.85 14.69 8.55
C PRO A 594 13.72 13.18 8.74
N VAL A 595 12.83 12.56 7.97
CA VAL A 595 12.60 11.10 8.01
C VAL A 595 13.90 10.33 7.73
N ALA A 596 14.73 10.82 6.80
CA ALA A 596 16.04 10.22 6.47
C ALA A 596 17.05 10.19 7.64
N ALA A 597 16.83 11.00 8.69
CA ALA A 597 17.66 10.99 9.89
C ALA A 597 17.16 10.01 10.96
N ARG A 598 16.17 9.17 10.64
CA ARG A 598 15.52 8.22 11.55
C ARG A 598 15.90 6.80 11.14
N THR A 599 15.93 5.91 12.11
CA THR A 599 16.24 4.49 11.91
C THR A 599 15.23 3.64 12.70
N ALA A 600 15.03 2.39 12.26
CA ALA A 600 14.22 1.42 13.01
C ALA A 600 15.09 0.51 13.89
N GLU A 601 16.43 0.46 13.68
CA GLU A 601 17.29 -0.59 14.26
C GLU A 601 17.81 -0.21 15.64
N ALA A 602 18.65 0.80 15.76
CA ALA A 602 19.27 1.17 17.03
C ALA A 602 19.30 2.68 17.21
N GLY A 603 19.12 3.17 18.45
CA GLY A 603 19.15 4.60 18.74
C GLY A 603 18.13 5.03 19.80
N VAL A 604 17.99 6.34 19.95
CA VAL A 604 17.06 6.94 20.89
C VAL A 604 15.63 6.90 20.32
N PRO A 605 14.65 6.34 21.05
CA PRO A 605 13.26 6.28 20.60
C PRO A 605 12.63 7.66 20.38
N LEU A 606 11.70 7.75 19.40
CA LEU A 606 10.99 8.96 19.05
C LEU A 606 9.50 8.81 19.37
N VAL A 607 8.95 9.75 20.15
CA VAL A 607 7.53 9.74 20.56
C VAL A 607 6.66 10.42 19.51
N PHE A 608 5.66 9.71 18.99
CA PHE A 608 4.67 10.22 18.04
C PHE A 608 3.27 10.31 18.65
N PRO A 609 2.33 11.07 18.06
CA PRO A 609 0.94 11.12 18.50
C PRO A 609 0.26 9.75 18.64
N GLN A 610 0.56 8.83 17.75
CA GLN A 610 0.01 7.47 17.71
C GLN A 610 0.53 6.56 18.83
N ASP A 611 1.63 6.93 19.48
CA ASP A 611 2.19 6.20 20.61
C ASP A 611 1.53 6.61 21.93
N LEU A 612 0.69 7.66 21.92
CA LEU A 612 -0.05 8.13 23.10
C LEU A 612 -1.38 7.38 23.19
N VAL A 613 -1.47 6.40 24.08
CA VAL A 613 -2.65 5.54 24.22
C VAL A 613 -3.08 5.51 25.69
N GLY A 614 -4.35 5.86 25.98
CA GLY A 614 -4.92 5.75 27.32
C GLY A 614 -4.18 6.55 28.41
N GLY A 615 -3.53 7.66 28.05
CA GLY A 615 -2.75 8.49 29.00
C GLY A 615 -1.33 7.96 29.25
N LYS A 616 -0.86 6.98 28.48
CA LYS A 616 0.49 6.41 28.56
C LYS A 616 1.17 6.50 27.19
N ILE A 617 2.49 6.41 27.15
CA ILE A 617 3.27 6.24 25.93
C ILE A 617 3.49 4.73 25.74
N ALA A 618 3.29 4.22 24.53
CA ALA A 618 3.56 2.81 24.19
C ALA A 618 5.05 2.46 24.37
N ASP A 619 5.32 1.29 24.94
CA ASP A 619 6.70 0.87 25.26
C ASP A 619 7.50 0.39 24.05
N ASP A 620 6.82 0.11 22.89
CA ASP A 620 7.46 -0.30 21.65
C ASP A 620 7.51 0.88 20.66
N PRO A 621 8.60 1.68 20.66
CA PRO A 621 8.74 2.82 19.79
C PRO A 621 9.01 2.39 18.34
N ARG A 622 8.22 2.90 17.43
CA ARG A 622 8.26 2.54 15.99
C ARG A 622 9.45 3.13 15.24
N GLU A 623 9.94 4.26 15.68
CA GLU A 623 11.05 4.98 15.05
C GLU A 623 12.06 5.41 16.12
N ARG A 624 13.33 5.41 15.72
CA ARG A 624 14.46 5.79 16.55
C ARG A 624 15.32 6.81 15.82
N VAL A 625 16.17 7.49 16.55
CA VAL A 625 17.15 8.44 16.01
C VAL A 625 18.54 7.94 16.43
N PRO A 626 19.52 7.87 15.51
CA PRO A 626 20.89 7.49 15.86
C PRO A 626 21.43 8.33 17.03
N TRP A 627 22.22 7.72 17.89
CA TRP A 627 22.73 8.35 19.11
C TRP A 627 23.43 9.70 18.86
N GLU A 628 24.27 9.77 17.80
CA GLU A 628 24.97 10.99 17.41
C GLU A 628 24.01 12.11 16.99
N THR A 629 22.94 11.75 16.31
CA THR A 629 21.91 12.70 15.92
C THR A 629 21.11 13.15 17.13
N ALA A 630 20.76 12.24 18.04
CA ALA A 630 20.01 12.54 19.26
C ALA A 630 20.71 13.56 20.17
N GLU A 631 22.04 13.51 20.27
CA GLU A 631 22.84 14.47 21.01
C GLU A 631 22.60 15.94 20.58
N ARG A 632 22.37 16.17 19.30
CA ARG A 632 22.06 17.51 18.75
C ARG A 632 20.66 18.00 19.13
N PHE A 633 19.80 17.09 19.63
CA PHE A 633 18.42 17.36 19.99
C PHE A 633 18.14 17.22 21.47
N LYS A 634 19.12 17.32 22.35
CA LYS A 634 19.00 17.25 23.83
C LYS A 634 17.86 18.10 24.40
N LYS A 635 17.58 19.25 23.80
CA LYS A 635 16.49 20.14 24.16
C LYS A 635 15.11 19.46 24.11
N PHE A 636 14.96 18.46 23.25
CA PHE A 636 13.69 17.78 22.99
C PHE A 636 13.57 16.42 23.70
N VAL A 637 14.49 16.13 24.59
CA VAL A 637 14.48 14.91 25.42
C VAL A 637 13.39 15.01 26.49
N VAL A 638 12.65 13.91 26.67
CA VAL A 638 11.68 13.78 27.75
C VAL A 638 12.32 13.19 28.98
N HIS A 639 11.85 13.63 30.16
CA HIS A 639 12.24 13.12 31.46
C HIS A 639 11.06 12.44 32.14
N GLN A 640 11.34 11.62 33.14
CA GLN A 640 10.28 11.05 33.96
C GLN A 640 9.36 12.14 34.52
N ASN A 641 8.06 11.88 34.49
CA ASN A 641 6.98 12.81 34.91
C ASN A 641 6.76 14.03 33.98
N ASP A 642 7.44 14.09 32.81
CA ASP A 642 6.98 15.00 31.78
C ASP A 642 5.63 14.52 31.21
N ILE A 643 4.80 15.45 30.77
CA ILE A 643 3.52 15.15 30.12
C ILE A 643 3.65 15.45 28.64
N VAL A 644 3.23 14.55 27.79
CA VAL A 644 3.29 14.70 26.33
C VAL A 644 1.88 14.81 25.75
N CYS A 645 1.63 15.87 25.00
CA CYS A 645 0.36 16.17 24.33
C CYS A 645 0.49 16.10 22.81
N VAL A 646 -0.59 15.75 22.12
CA VAL A 646 -0.66 15.86 20.65
C VAL A 646 -0.65 17.34 20.26
N ARG A 647 0.23 17.71 19.33
CA ARG A 647 0.31 19.05 18.77
C ARG A 647 -0.52 19.19 17.49
N THR A 648 -0.45 18.21 16.60
CA THR A 648 -1.14 18.21 15.30
C THR A 648 -1.87 16.89 15.13
N GLY A 649 -3.16 16.94 14.82
CA GLY A 649 -4.05 15.80 14.70
C GLY A 649 -5.14 15.76 15.74
N ALA A 650 -5.84 14.63 15.84
CA ALA A 650 -6.88 14.44 16.84
C ALA A 650 -6.31 14.53 18.27
N GLN A 651 -6.94 15.34 19.11
CA GLN A 651 -6.54 15.49 20.50
C GLN A 651 -6.84 14.21 21.27
N GLN A 652 -5.79 13.55 21.73
CA GLN A 652 -5.86 12.35 22.58
C GLN A 652 -5.63 12.74 24.04
N TRP A 653 -5.85 11.80 24.95
CA TRP A 653 -5.48 11.98 26.35
C TRP A 653 -3.97 12.21 26.44
N PRO A 654 -3.50 13.29 27.06
CA PRO A 654 -2.07 13.51 27.29
C PRO A 654 -1.43 12.32 28.00
N ALA A 655 -0.22 11.97 27.62
CA ALA A 655 0.48 10.82 28.18
C ALA A 655 1.55 11.25 29.17
N LEU A 656 1.72 10.47 30.24
CA LEU A 656 2.77 10.66 31.24
C LEU A 656 4.02 9.85 30.84
N VAL A 657 5.19 10.46 30.94
CA VAL A 657 6.47 9.80 30.68
C VAL A 657 6.89 8.96 31.89
N SER A 658 7.07 7.66 31.68
CA SER A 658 7.57 6.73 32.69
C SER A 658 9.10 6.81 32.85
N GLY A 659 9.64 6.15 33.86
CA GLY A 659 11.09 6.04 34.08
C GLY A 659 11.82 5.33 32.94
N SER A 660 11.21 4.31 32.31
CA SER A 660 11.75 3.55 31.18
C SER A 660 11.80 4.38 29.89
N GLN A 661 10.95 5.39 29.77
CA GLN A 661 10.84 6.28 28.61
C GLN A 661 11.65 7.57 28.78
N ALA A 662 12.24 7.80 29.96
CA ALA A 662 13.15 8.92 30.17
C ALA A 662 14.33 8.82 29.20
N GLY A 663 14.67 9.94 28.56
CA GLY A 663 15.71 9.97 27.53
C GLY A 663 15.20 9.84 26.10
N TRP A 664 13.92 9.51 25.86
CA TRP A 664 13.32 9.49 24.53
C TRP A 664 13.19 10.91 23.97
N LEU A 665 13.02 11.03 22.65
CA LEU A 665 12.90 12.30 21.95
C LEU A 665 11.47 12.59 21.49
N LEU A 666 11.11 13.87 21.44
CA LEU A 666 9.83 14.30 20.86
C LEU A 666 9.87 14.30 19.35
N SER A 667 8.83 13.80 18.68
CA SER A 667 8.58 14.07 17.27
C SER A 667 8.00 15.47 17.04
N SER A 668 7.91 15.91 15.78
CA SER A 668 7.40 17.25 15.43
C SER A 668 5.93 17.51 15.80
N ASN A 669 5.14 16.44 15.99
CA ASN A 669 3.68 16.51 16.15
C ASN A 669 3.23 16.37 17.63
N VAL A 670 4.18 16.36 18.55
CA VAL A 670 3.92 16.32 19.98
C VAL A 670 4.53 17.51 20.72
N THR A 671 4.01 17.82 21.90
CA THR A 671 4.45 18.89 22.77
C THR A 671 4.66 18.34 24.15
N ARG A 672 5.81 18.63 24.77
CA ARG A 672 6.13 18.30 26.17
C ARG A 672 5.72 19.43 27.10
N LEU A 673 5.13 19.06 28.21
CA LEU A 673 4.89 19.89 29.37
C LEU A 673 5.78 19.39 30.52
N ARG A 674 6.66 20.22 31.01
CA ARG A 674 7.51 19.93 32.17
C ARG A 674 7.14 20.89 33.28
N VAL A 675 6.70 20.38 34.41
CA VAL A 675 6.34 21.21 35.57
C VAL A 675 7.58 21.98 36.04
N ARG A 676 7.41 23.27 36.28
CA ARG A 676 8.50 24.14 36.76
C ARG A 676 8.84 23.80 38.21
N PRO A 677 10.11 23.84 38.64
CA PRO A 677 10.52 23.48 39.99
C PRO A 677 9.84 24.30 41.11
N LYS A 678 9.39 25.50 40.79
CA LYS A 678 8.71 26.41 41.75
C LYS A 678 7.18 26.37 41.68
N ALA A 679 6.62 25.56 40.75
CA ALA A 679 5.17 25.45 40.61
C ALA A 679 4.61 24.54 41.72
N GLU A 680 3.57 25.01 42.41
CA GLU A 680 2.89 24.26 43.47
C GLU A 680 1.88 23.25 42.92
N ILE A 681 2.31 22.51 41.87
CA ILE A 681 1.50 21.49 41.23
C ILE A 681 2.28 20.18 41.05
N ASP A 682 1.63 19.10 41.41
CA ASP A 682 2.16 17.74 41.20
C ASP A 682 2.00 17.30 39.71
N PRO A 683 3.06 16.78 39.05
CA PRO A 683 2.97 16.35 37.63
C PRO A 683 1.89 15.30 37.39
N LEU A 684 1.69 14.34 38.28
CA LEU A 684 0.67 13.30 38.14
C LEU A 684 -0.75 13.89 38.30
N TYR A 685 -0.91 14.86 39.22
CA TYR A 685 -2.17 15.61 39.36
C TYR A 685 -2.48 16.39 38.10
N LEU A 686 -1.49 17.09 37.54
CA LEU A 686 -1.65 17.84 36.28
C LEU A 686 -1.99 16.92 35.12
N HIS A 687 -1.33 15.75 35.01
CA HIS A 687 -1.66 14.75 34.01
C HIS A 687 -3.13 14.28 34.13
N ALA A 688 -3.58 13.94 35.33
CA ALA A 688 -4.97 13.57 35.57
C ALA A 688 -5.95 14.72 35.26
N TYR A 689 -5.62 15.96 35.60
CA TYR A 689 -6.40 17.15 35.28
C TYR A 689 -6.56 17.35 33.77
N LEU A 690 -5.47 17.23 33.01
CA LEU A 690 -5.47 17.35 31.53
C LEU A 690 -6.27 16.23 30.85
N GLY A 691 -6.42 15.08 31.51
CA GLY A 691 -7.27 13.99 31.09
C GLY A 691 -8.77 14.25 31.25
N LEU A 692 -9.18 15.26 32.08
CA LEU A 692 -10.58 15.57 32.27
C LEU A 692 -11.26 16.06 31.00
N ARG A 693 -12.56 15.77 30.88
CA ARG A 693 -13.37 16.10 29.72
C ARG A 693 -13.28 17.58 29.35
N HIS A 694 -13.44 18.48 30.29
CA HIS A 694 -13.43 19.93 30.04
C HIS A 694 -12.06 20.44 29.55
N ALA A 695 -10.93 19.86 30.06
CA ALA A 695 -9.60 20.23 29.62
C ALA A 695 -9.35 19.76 28.18
N ARG A 696 -9.77 18.52 27.83
CA ARG A 696 -9.68 17.98 26.49
C ARG A 696 -10.55 18.73 25.50
N GLU A 697 -11.79 19.07 25.86
CA GLU A 697 -12.68 19.90 25.03
C GLU A 697 -12.06 21.28 24.79
N TRP A 698 -11.49 21.91 25.81
CA TRP A 698 -10.80 23.20 25.69
C TRP A 698 -9.63 23.11 24.68
N MET A 699 -8.81 22.06 24.76
CA MET A 699 -7.70 21.82 23.83
C MET A 699 -8.21 21.57 22.40
N SER A 700 -9.23 20.75 22.25
CA SER A 700 -9.84 20.43 20.94
C SER A 700 -10.44 21.65 20.25
N HIS A 701 -11.17 22.49 20.99
CA HIS A 701 -11.76 23.71 20.44
C HIS A 701 -10.70 24.69 19.91
N ARG A 702 -9.56 24.77 20.58
CA ARG A 702 -8.47 25.65 20.16
C ARG A 702 -7.61 25.08 19.05
N ALA A 703 -7.55 23.77 18.92
CA ALA A 703 -6.89 23.09 17.79
C ALA A 703 -7.69 23.21 16.49
N ALA A 704 -9.03 23.26 16.57
CA ALA A 704 -9.93 23.23 15.40
C ALA A 704 -9.94 24.52 14.54
N ALA A 705 -9.26 25.58 14.95
CA ALA A 705 -9.27 26.86 14.25
C ALA A 705 -8.44 26.91 12.94
N THR A 706 -7.84 25.80 12.50
CA THR A 706 -7.02 25.72 11.31
C THR A 706 -7.42 24.52 10.45
N ALA A 707 -7.17 24.59 9.13
CA ALA A 707 -7.47 23.51 8.16
C ALA A 707 -6.82 22.14 8.51
N ALA A 708 -5.70 22.17 9.26
CA ALA A 708 -5.14 20.99 9.95
C ALA A 708 -5.16 21.28 11.45
N PRO A 709 -5.97 20.57 12.28
CA PRO A 709 -6.07 20.83 13.71
C PRO A 709 -4.69 20.86 14.37
N SER A 710 -4.28 22.02 14.86
CA SER A 710 -2.96 22.20 15.47
C SER A 710 -3.04 23.08 16.72
N LEU A 711 -2.54 22.57 17.84
CA LEU A 711 -2.47 23.27 19.11
C LEU A 711 -1.05 23.83 19.30
N SER A 712 -0.90 25.15 19.19
CA SER A 712 0.39 25.80 19.41
C SER A 712 0.77 25.80 20.90
N SER A 713 2.09 25.82 21.21
CA SER A 713 2.58 25.91 22.58
C SER A 713 2.07 27.17 23.31
N ALA A 714 1.94 28.29 22.58
CA ALA A 714 1.39 29.51 23.13
C ALA A 714 -0.10 29.36 23.49
N ALA A 715 -0.91 28.78 22.57
CA ALA A 715 -2.32 28.52 22.83
C ALA A 715 -2.51 27.56 24.01
N LEU A 716 -1.72 26.48 24.06
CA LEU A 716 -1.76 25.52 25.17
C LEU A 716 -1.38 26.16 26.50
N GLY A 717 -0.46 27.12 26.48
CA GLY A 717 -0.07 27.88 27.70
C GLY A 717 -1.19 28.66 28.36
N HIS A 718 -2.26 29.01 27.64
CA HIS A 718 -3.43 29.70 28.19
C HIS A 718 -4.49 28.78 28.77
N LEU A 719 -4.28 27.46 28.83
CA LEU A 719 -5.22 26.55 29.50
C LEU A 719 -5.34 26.90 30.97
N PRO A 720 -6.54 27.23 31.50
CA PRO A 720 -6.74 27.48 32.92
C PRO A 720 -6.70 26.17 33.71
N VAL A 721 -5.88 26.12 34.75
CA VAL A 721 -5.74 24.97 35.64
C VAL A 721 -6.12 25.39 37.04
N ARG A 722 -7.01 24.62 37.67
CA ARG A 722 -7.38 24.79 39.09
C ARG A 722 -6.85 23.62 39.89
N PHE A 723 -6.24 23.88 41.02
CA PHE A 723 -5.61 22.86 41.83
C PHE A 723 -5.70 23.15 43.32
N PRO A 724 -5.88 22.12 44.18
CA PRO A 724 -5.85 22.24 45.62
C PRO A 724 -4.40 22.35 46.13
N PRO A 725 -4.19 22.58 47.43
CA PRO A 725 -2.86 22.49 48.05
C PRO A 725 -2.16 21.17 47.73
N ILE A 726 -0.83 21.16 47.65
CA ILE A 726 -0.01 20.04 47.14
C ILE A 726 -0.28 18.70 47.83
N GLU A 727 -0.55 18.72 49.15
CA GLU A 727 -0.87 17.51 49.90
C GLU A 727 -2.20 16.88 49.49
N GLN A 728 -3.18 17.69 49.13
CA GLN A 728 -4.45 17.19 48.58
C GLN A 728 -4.29 16.66 47.18
N GLN A 729 -3.46 17.31 46.35
CA GLN A 729 -3.12 16.81 45.02
C GLN A 729 -2.54 15.40 45.10
N ARG A 730 -1.54 15.17 45.97
CA ARG A 730 -0.91 13.86 46.18
C ARG A 730 -1.92 12.80 46.62
N ARG A 731 -2.82 13.12 47.54
CA ARG A 731 -3.90 12.20 47.95
C ARG A 731 -4.85 11.87 46.81
N CYS A 732 -5.21 12.85 45.97
CA CYS A 732 -6.02 12.61 44.78
C CYS A 732 -5.32 11.66 43.80
N VAL A 733 -4.04 11.89 43.54
CA VAL A 733 -3.24 11.06 42.67
C VAL A 733 -3.09 9.62 43.19
N GLU A 734 -2.85 9.46 44.49
CA GLU A 734 -2.75 8.14 45.10
C GLU A 734 -4.07 7.37 44.97
N LEU A 735 -5.20 8.00 45.28
CA LEU A 735 -6.53 7.39 45.17
C LEU A 735 -6.86 7.01 43.70
N LEU A 736 -6.64 7.94 42.74
CA LEU A 736 -6.89 7.70 41.34
C LEU A 736 -5.93 6.60 40.76
N GLY A 737 -4.68 6.61 41.23
CA GLY A 737 -3.69 5.59 40.86
C GLY A 737 -4.07 4.20 41.37
N ASP A 738 -4.58 4.09 42.57
CA ASP A 738 -5.07 2.82 43.15
C ASP A 738 -6.28 2.30 42.36
N LEU A 739 -7.24 3.17 42.05
CA LEU A 739 -8.40 2.81 41.24
C LEU A 739 -7.99 2.39 39.82
N GLY A 740 -7.04 3.10 39.22
CA GLY A 740 -6.50 2.76 37.91
C GLY A 740 -5.83 1.39 37.89
N ARG A 741 -4.95 1.09 38.87
CA ARG A 741 -4.30 -0.23 38.97
C ARG A 741 -5.32 -1.36 39.17
N ARG A 742 -6.38 -1.12 39.92
CA ARG A 742 -7.46 -2.10 40.09
C ARG A 742 -8.21 -2.32 38.82
N ALA A 743 -8.60 -1.26 38.11
CA ALA A 743 -9.29 -1.37 36.80
C ALA A 743 -8.46 -2.16 35.83
N GLU A 744 -7.18 -1.85 35.66
CA GLU A 744 -6.25 -2.58 34.81
C GLU A 744 -6.14 -4.08 35.18
N ALA A 745 -6.07 -4.39 36.47
CA ALA A 745 -6.01 -5.76 36.96
C ALA A 745 -7.30 -6.54 36.64
N TYR A 746 -8.46 -5.92 36.78
CA TYR A 746 -9.76 -6.52 36.47
C TYR A 746 -9.93 -6.71 34.93
N GLU A 747 -9.53 -5.72 34.12
CA GLU A 747 -9.58 -5.83 32.67
C GLU A 747 -8.69 -6.96 32.15
N ALA A 748 -7.47 -7.07 32.68
CA ALA A 748 -6.55 -8.15 32.33
C ALA A 748 -7.11 -9.52 32.73
N TYR A 749 -7.73 -9.63 33.92
CA TYR A 749 -8.37 -10.87 34.38
C TYR A 749 -9.59 -11.22 33.53
N ALA A 750 -10.46 -10.25 33.21
CA ALA A 750 -11.61 -10.48 32.35
C ALA A 750 -11.20 -10.94 30.94
N SER A 751 -10.13 -10.37 30.39
CA SER A 751 -9.56 -10.77 29.11
C SER A 751 -9.01 -12.19 29.16
N ALA A 752 -8.27 -12.56 30.21
CA ALA A 752 -7.73 -13.91 30.38
C ALA A 752 -8.85 -14.96 30.55
N LEU A 753 -9.90 -14.63 31.32
CA LEU A 753 -11.09 -15.49 31.43
C LEU A 753 -11.83 -15.64 30.10
N GLY A 754 -11.86 -14.57 29.29
CA GLY A 754 -12.46 -14.60 27.95
C GLY A 754 -11.70 -15.59 27.04
N ARG A 755 -10.37 -15.55 27.06
CA ARG A 755 -9.52 -16.53 26.33
C ARG A 755 -9.73 -17.94 26.82
N LEU A 756 -9.63 -18.18 28.13
CA LEU A 756 -9.85 -19.52 28.71
C LEU A 756 -11.23 -20.07 28.36
N ARG A 757 -12.27 -19.23 28.38
CA ARG A 757 -13.64 -19.63 27.95
C ARG A 757 -13.67 -20.02 26.48
N ALA A 758 -13.01 -19.25 25.60
CA ALA A 758 -12.98 -19.54 24.18
C ALA A 758 -12.26 -20.88 23.91
N GLU A 759 -11.10 -21.09 24.50
CA GLU A 759 -10.35 -22.35 24.42
C GLU A 759 -11.14 -23.54 24.95
N LEU A 760 -11.75 -23.41 26.15
CA LEU A 760 -12.58 -24.46 26.72
C LEU A 760 -13.82 -24.76 25.84
N ALA A 761 -14.50 -23.73 25.35
CA ALA A 761 -15.67 -23.92 24.48
C ALA A 761 -15.29 -24.66 23.20
N GLU A 762 -14.18 -24.29 22.57
CA GLU A 762 -13.68 -24.95 21.39
C GLU A 762 -13.43 -26.43 21.63
N HIS A 763 -12.70 -26.76 22.69
CA HIS A 763 -12.37 -28.16 23.00
C HIS A 763 -13.53 -29.02 23.52
N LEU A 764 -14.44 -28.44 24.33
CA LEU A 764 -15.61 -29.15 24.84
C LEU A 764 -16.65 -29.40 23.75
N LEU A 765 -16.88 -28.40 22.87
CA LEU A 765 -17.91 -28.50 21.84
C LEU A 765 -17.45 -29.36 20.64
N TYR A 766 -16.14 -29.42 20.36
CA TYR A 766 -15.57 -30.32 19.35
C TYR A 766 -15.24 -31.74 19.86
N GLY A 767 -15.53 -32.02 21.15
CA GLY A 767 -15.31 -33.35 21.73
C GLY A 767 -13.84 -33.72 21.95
N SER A 768 -12.92 -32.73 21.91
CA SER A 768 -11.50 -32.94 22.22
C SER A 768 -11.18 -32.79 23.72
N ALA A 769 -12.15 -32.39 24.54
CA ALA A 769 -12.12 -32.43 26.01
C ALA A 769 -13.51 -32.85 26.53
N GLU A 770 -13.56 -33.48 27.71
CA GLU A 770 -14.81 -33.84 28.40
C GLU A 770 -14.97 -33.05 29.69
N PRO A 771 -16.18 -32.57 30.03
CA PRO A 771 -16.41 -31.98 31.34
C PRO A 771 -16.25 -33.06 32.44
N LEU A 772 -15.48 -32.73 33.48
CA LEU A 772 -15.25 -33.61 34.64
C LEU A 772 -16.51 -33.71 35.51
#